data_5c9cb78e2a9f3e9f28512e4f39721f26
#
_entry.id   5c9cb78e2a9f3e9f28512e4f39721f26
#
_cell.length_a   1.000
_cell.length_b   1.000
_cell.length_c   1.000
_cell.angle_alpha   90.00
_cell.angle_beta   90.00
_cell.angle_gamma   90.00
#
_symmetry.space_group_name_H-M   'P 1'
#
loop_
_entity.id
_entity.type
_entity.pdbx_description
1 polymer ?
#
loop_
_entity_poly.entity_id
_entity_poly.type
_entity_poly.pdbx_seq_one_letter_code
_entity_poly.pdbx_strand_id
1 'polypeptide(L)'
;MGSDYRDLGNNSRLLGSQPPCNSLFWRSIMQRTLIALWFADIVGYSAHAAKDEAGALRLVEILQALSRETVPRYKGRVVKFAGDAVLAEFPSAELAVRAAARLSSQFTEQSAATGRAHNLRLGVHLGDVAVAADGDLYGDGVNAAARIQEAADAGQVMISEDVWRQLRSRQEFRFEHLGERSLKGIGSIGLYVVTVESDATRLPSSNIANDPRAGEEKNRGIRSLAVLPFVDLSAERDQEYFGDGVAEEILNALAKIGGLHVPARTSCFAFRGASVDARDIGRRLSVEAFLEGSIRKSGNRLRVTVQLIDARNGYQLWSERFDREIDDIFAIQDEIARSVTNALGLSLSKREEGDLIKQSTSNVEAYEFYLRGRKLFQKWTRQNIELARQMFQRASELDPNFADAWAGLATAHVHLFGCDSEPHLEKARQASARALKLDPQSAEVHVAAGQGLSMEQRYVEAAAEFERAIELEPTLFDAHYYYARACFKSGDLEKSLRLFEQAQGIRPEDHETAYLAGLALTKLGRHDEARCAQKRALERVSKYLELNPNEARPYVLAAGALARLGETERARQWIERAMSLAPDDDAVLYNAGCALALLGEEEPALDALERAIDAGLAGGDWVPRDPDWEHLRDHPRFQALVARLAGS
;
A
#
# COMPACT_ATOMS: atom_id res chain seq x y z
N MET A 1 -26.97 71.47 30.13
CA MET A 1 -27.85 70.96 31.19
C MET A 1 -27.50 69.48 31.30
N GLY A 2 -26.76 69.07 32.19
CA GLY A 2 -26.75 69.00 33.65
C GLY A 2 -26.53 67.50 33.90
N SER A 3 -25.38 67.18 34.38
CA SER A 3 -25.01 66.73 35.74
C SER A 3 -25.56 65.33 36.05
N ASP A 4 -24.91 64.41 36.64
CA ASP A 4 -23.92 64.42 37.69
C ASP A 4 -23.22 63.07 37.89
N TYR A 5 -22.10 63.12 38.50
CA TYR A 5 -21.19 62.17 39.07
C TYR A 5 -21.76 61.27 40.19
N ARG A 6 -21.02 60.15 40.41
CA ARG A 6 -20.84 59.27 41.62
C ARG A 6 -21.48 57.88 41.44
N ASP A 7 -20.84 56.73 41.73
CA ASP A 7 -19.85 56.46 42.77
C ASP A 7 -19.08 55.17 42.46
N LEU A 8 -17.89 55.05 43.03
CA LEU A 8 -16.95 53.96 43.01
C LEU A 8 -17.47 52.72 43.78
N GLY A 9 -17.25 51.53 43.25
CA GLY A 9 -17.47 50.31 44.02
C GLY A 9 -17.19 48.99 43.30
N ASN A 10 -16.03 48.44 43.52
CA ASN A 10 -15.64 47.00 43.38
C ASN A 10 -15.65 46.35 42.01
N ASN A 11 -14.52 46.44 41.36
CA ASN A 11 -14.14 45.63 40.20
C ASN A 11 -13.47 44.35 40.66
N SER A 12 -14.22 43.25 40.59
CA SER A 12 -13.67 41.88 40.64
C SER A 12 -14.51 40.94 39.81
N ARG A 13 -14.41 41.08 38.48
CA ARG A 13 -14.88 40.07 37.50
C ARG A 13 -14.59 40.52 36.06
N LEU A 14 -13.31 40.40 35.65
CA LEU A 14 -12.91 40.34 34.26
C LEU A 14 -11.75 39.34 34.14
N LEU A 15 -12.07 38.08 34.33
CA LEU A 15 -11.28 37.00 33.73
C LEU A 15 -12.08 36.47 32.58
N GLY A 16 -11.62 36.84 31.39
CA GLY A 16 -12.21 36.45 30.12
C GLY A 16 -12.40 34.95 30.03
N SER A 17 -13.60 34.59 29.64
CA SER A 17 -13.96 33.26 29.20
C SER A 17 -13.02 32.83 28.07
N GLN A 18 -12.11 31.90 28.38
CA GLN A 18 -11.46 31.09 27.35
C GLN A 18 -12.54 30.37 26.56
N PRO A 19 -12.45 30.33 25.22
CA PRO A 19 -13.34 29.49 24.43
C PRO A 19 -13.14 28.02 24.83
N PRO A 20 -14.16 27.18 24.83
CA PRO A 20 -14.04 25.76 25.18
C PRO A 20 -13.04 25.13 24.21
N CYS A 21 -11.96 24.63 24.76
CA CYS A 21 -10.97 23.86 24.02
C CYS A 21 -11.66 22.61 23.46
N ASN A 22 -12.01 22.66 22.18
CA ASN A 22 -12.69 21.57 21.49
C ASN A 22 -11.67 20.44 21.29
N SER A 23 -11.53 19.61 22.33
CA SER A 23 -10.56 18.50 22.42
C SER A 23 -10.73 17.45 21.30
N LEU A 24 -11.83 17.51 20.55
CA LEU A 24 -12.10 16.67 19.38
C LEU A 24 -11.45 17.19 18.10
N PHE A 25 -11.23 18.51 17.98
CA PHE A 25 -10.61 19.10 16.78
C PHE A 25 -9.10 18.82 16.69
N TRP A 26 -8.41 18.76 17.84
CA TRP A 26 -6.98 18.44 17.88
C TRP A 26 -6.67 16.95 17.77
N ARG A 27 -7.63 16.07 18.08
CA ARG A 27 -7.46 14.61 17.90
C ARG A 27 -7.42 14.14 16.45
N SER A 28 -7.87 14.95 15.50
CA SER A 28 -8.00 14.57 14.09
C SER A 28 -6.81 14.95 13.19
N ILE A 29 -5.80 15.68 13.71
CA ILE A 29 -4.74 16.27 12.87
C ILE A 29 -3.32 15.75 13.20
N MET A 30 -3.11 15.08 14.34
CA MET A 30 -1.78 14.59 14.71
C MET A 30 -1.69 13.07 14.51
N GLN A 31 -0.79 12.68 13.63
CA GLN A 31 -0.44 11.26 13.46
C GLN A 31 0.24 10.76 14.74
N ARG A 32 -0.39 9.81 15.43
CA ARG A 32 0.20 9.16 16.60
C ARG A 32 1.08 8.01 16.16
N THR A 33 2.27 7.95 16.74
CA THR A 33 3.27 6.92 16.42
C THR A 33 3.87 6.39 17.69
N LEU A 34 3.99 5.06 17.80
CA LEU A 34 4.67 4.41 18.90
C LEU A 34 6.18 4.44 18.64
N ILE A 35 6.91 5.23 19.42
CA ILE A 35 8.36 5.36 19.28
C ILE A 35 9.08 5.23 20.62
N ALA A 36 10.36 4.85 20.57
CA ALA A 36 11.19 4.87 21.75
C ALA A 36 11.77 6.28 21.95
N LEU A 37 11.54 6.82 23.12
CA LEU A 37 11.97 8.15 23.53
C LEU A 37 12.96 8.04 24.68
N TRP A 38 13.95 8.91 24.71
CA TRP A 38 14.64 9.16 25.95
C TRP A 38 14.78 10.65 26.25
N PHE A 39 14.68 10.95 27.54
CA PHE A 39 15.02 12.24 28.13
C PHE A 39 16.31 12.11 28.91
N ALA A 40 17.20 13.08 28.76
CA ALA A 40 18.44 13.17 29.53
C ALA A 40 18.59 14.58 30.13
N ASP A 41 19.03 14.70 31.38
CA ASP A 41 19.38 15.96 31.98
C ASP A 41 20.69 15.88 32.82
N ILE A 42 21.29 17.03 33.12
CA ILE A 42 22.51 17.13 33.91
C ILE A 42 22.15 17.20 35.39
N VAL A 43 22.62 16.23 36.17
CA VAL A 43 22.36 16.17 37.61
C VAL A 43 22.98 17.39 38.34
N GLY A 44 22.12 18.13 39.06
CA GLY A 44 22.52 19.25 39.86
C GLY A 44 22.93 20.51 39.09
N TYR A 45 22.53 20.64 37.83
CA TYR A 45 22.85 21.76 36.95
C TYR A 45 22.55 23.13 37.60
N SER A 46 21.34 23.36 38.10
CA SER A 46 20.96 24.64 38.71
C SER A 46 21.83 25.04 39.91
N ALA A 47 22.21 24.05 40.74
CA ALA A 47 23.10 24.30 41.88
C ALA A 47 24.54 24.57 41.44
N HIS A 48 24.97 24.00 40.30
CA HIS A 48 26.28 24.26 39.70
C HIS A 48 26.30 25.64 39.03
N ALA A 49 25.30 25.97 38.24
CA ALA A 49 25.18 27.27 37.58
C ALA A 49 25.13 28.45 38.54
N ALA A 50 24.52 28.28 39.70
CA ALA A 50 24.51 29.30 40.76
C ALA A 50 25.92 29.59 41.36
N LYS A 51 26.90 28.68 41.19
CA LYS A 51 28.27 28.81 41.72
C LYS A 51 29.28 29.10 40.62
N ASP A 52 29.13 28.52 39.46
CA ASP A 52 29.99 28.67 38.29
C ASP A 52 29.15 28.58 37.01
N GLU A 53 28.65 29.71 36.56
CA GLU A 53 27.83 29.83 35.36
C GLU A 53 28.59 29.40 34.09
N ALA A 54 29.87 29.81 33.98
CA ALA A 54 30.69 29.45 32.81
C ALA A 54 30.99 27.94 32.75
N GLY A 55 31.21 27.31 33.92
CA GLY A 55 31.36 25.86 34.01
C GLY A 55 30.07 25.12 33.67
N ALA A 56 28.92 25.61 34.10
CA ALA A 56 27.63 25.04 33.81
C ALA A 56 27.30 25.12 32.30
N LEU A 57 27.60 26.23 31.64
CA LEU A 57 27.42 26.36 30.18
C LEU A 57 28.30 25.37 29.40
N ARG A 58 29.57 25.17 29.83
CA ARG A 58 30.44 24.15 29.22
C ARG A 58 29.85 22.72 29.32
N LEU A 59 29.19 22.38 30.43
CA LEU A 59 28.54 21.08 30.58
C LEU A 59 27.38 20.92 29.60
N VAL A 60 26.60 21.98 29.36
CA VAL A 60 25.52 21.97 28.34
C VAL A 60 26.11 21.80 26.94
N GLU A 61 27.21 22.50 26.61
CA GLU A 61 27.90 22.35 25.33
C GLU A 61 28.38 20.90 25.11
N ILE A 62 28.98 20.28 26.14
CA ILE A 62 29.40 18.86 26.10
C ILE A 62 28.20 17.95 25.86
N LEU A 63 27.10 18.13 26.60
CA LEU A 63 25.89 17.33 26.43
C LEU A 63 25.32 17.46 25.02
N GLN A 64 25.25 18.68 24.51
CA GLN A 64 24.75 18.93 23.16
C GLN A 64 25.64 18.32 22.06
N ALA A 65 26.95 18.47 22.18
CA ALA A 65 27.93 17.91 21.25
C ALA A 65 27.85 16.38 21.22
N LEU A 66 27.87 15.75 22.38
CA LEU A 66 27.75 14.30 22.52
C LEU A 66 26.42 13.77 22.04
N SER A 67 25.33 14.50 22.28
CA SER A 67 24.01 14.09 21.80
C SER A 67 23.93 14.15 20.27
N ARG A 68 24.47 15.20 19.64
CA ARG A 68 24.53 15.31 18.17
C ARG A 68 25.38 14.22 17.52
N GLU A 69 26.38 13.68 18.19
CA GLU A 69 27.20 12.58 17.72
C GLU A 69 26.53 11.22 18.00
N THR A 70 26.07 10.99 19.25
CA THR A 70 25.62 9.69 19.72
C THR A 70 24.25 9.33 19.15
N VAL A 71 23.29 10.26 19.15
CA VAL A 71 21.91 9.96 18.73
C VAL A 71 21.83 9.45 17.29
N PRO A 72 22.40 10.13 16.27
CA PRO A 72 22.37 9.62 14.89
C PRO A 72 23.14 8.30 14.73
N ARG A 73 24.21 8.08 15.50
CA ARG A 73 24.99 6.84 15.48
C ARG A 73 24.15 5.60 15.83
N TYR A 74 23.12 5.78 16.66
CA TYR A 74 22.13 4.76 17.02
C TYR A 74 20.81 4.94 16.26
N LYS A 75 20.85 5.57 15.07
CA LYS A 75 19.72 5.80 14.18
C LYS A 75 18.57 6.62 14.83
N GLY A 76 18.88 7.39 15.86
CA GLY A 76 17.94 8.29 16.51
C GLY A 76 17.98 9.70 15.92
N ARG A 77 17.03 10.52 16.33
CA ARG A 77 16.94 11.95 16.03
C ARG A 77 16.85 12.74 17.33
N VAL A 78 17.68 13.78 17.46
CA VAL A 78 17.50 14.76 18.54
C VAL A 78 16.25 15.58 18.20
N VAL A 79 15.25 15.54 19.07
CA VAL A 79 14.00 16.27 18.89
C VAL A 79 14.21 17.72 19.29
N LYS A 80 14.71 17.94 20.52
CA LYS A 80 15.03 19.29 21.00
C LYS A 80 16.02 19.29 22.17
N PHE A 81 16.66 20.41 22.33
CA PHE A 81 17.42 20.77 23.51
C PHE A 81 16.59 21.75 24.36
N ALA A 82 16.49 21.51 25.66
CA ALA A 82 15.75 22.34 26.60
C ALA A 82 16.66 22.69 27.80
N GLY A 83 17.48 23.73 27.66
CA GLY A 83 18.49 24.08 28.65
C GLY A 83 19.54 22.99 28.83
N ASP A 84 19.58 22.40 30.03
CA ASP A 84 20.44 21.29 30.42
C ASP A 84 19.85 19.90 30.11
N ALA A 85 18.72 19.86 29.40
CA ALA A 85 18.04 18.63 29.03
C ALA A 85 17.99 18.40 27.51
N VAL A 86 17.90 17.15 27.12
CA VAL A 86 17.78 16.70 25.72
C VAL A 86 16.65 15.67 25.59
N LEU A 87 15.80 15.87 24.60
CA LEU A 87 14.82 14.87 24.15
C LEU A 87 15.29 14.28 22.83
N ALA A 88 15.33 12.96 22.73
CA ALA A 88 15.61 12.26 21.48
C ALA A 88 14.64 11.08 21.26
N GLU A 89 14.44 10.74 20.00
CA GLU A 89 13.65 9.61 19.57
C GLU A 89 14.49 8.57 18.85
N PHE A 90 14.04 7.31 18.91
CA PHE A 90 14.75 6.17 18.30
C PHE A 90 13.76 5.20 17.69
N PRO A 91 14.16 4.48 16.62
CA PRO A 91 13.30 3.50 15.96
C PRO A 91 13.07 2.23 16.78
N SER A 92 13.82 2.02 17.88
CA SER A 92 13.61 0.88 18.78
C SER A 92 14.06 1.16 20.20
N ALA A 93 13.46 0.46 21.16
CA ALA A 93 13.84 0.49 22.58
C ALA A 93 15.31 0.08 22.80
N GLU A 94 15.80 -0.89 22.03
CA GLU A 94 17.20 -1.33 22.12
C GLU A 94 18.18 -0.21 21.77
N LEU A 95 17.96 0.43 20.62
CA LEU A 95 18.83 1.53 20.17
C LEU A 95 18.78 2.73 21.13
N ALA A 96 17.59 3.03 21.67
CA ALA A 96 17.42 4.07 22.68
C ALA A 96 18.23 3.78 23.95
N VAL A 97 18.16 2.55 24.48
CA VAL A 97 18.88 2.14 25.68
C VAL A 97 20.40 2.12 25.44
N ARG A 98 20.87 1.60 24.31
CA ARG A 98 22.30 1.61 23.96
C ARG A 98 22.84 3.03 23.80
N ALA A 99 22.08 3.91 23.12
CA ALA A 99 22.44 5.32 22.99
C ALA A 99 22.49 6.03 24.34
N ALA A 100 21.50 5.77 25.22
CA ALA A 100 21.45 6.34 26.57
C ALA A 100 22.67 5.91 27.42
N ALA A 101 22.99 4.62 27.43
CA ALA A 101 24.13 4.10 28.16
C ALA A 101 25.46 4.68 27.64
N ARG A 102 25.60 4.77 26.31
CA ARG A 102 26.80 5.36 25.67
C ARG A 102 26.95 6.85 26.01
N LEU A 103 25.86 7.62 25.88
CA LEU A 103 25.86 9.06 26.21
C LEU A 103 26.22 9.26 27.66
N SER A 104 25.64 8.50 28.60
CA SER A 104 25.92 8.60 30.02
C SER A 104 27.40 8.38 30.33
N SER A 105 28.01 7.34 29.78
CA SER A 105 29.44 7.03 29.96
C SER A 105 30.34 8.13 29.39
N GLN A 106 30.12 8.55 28.14
CA GLN A 106 30.91 9.58 27.49
C GLN A 106 30.80 10.95 28.18
N PHE A 107 29.59 11.30 28.64
CA PHE A 107 29.41 12.56 29.37
C PHE A 107 30.14 12.58 30.70
N THR A 108 30.09 11.49 31.46
CA THR A 108 30.82 11.37 32.73
C THR A 108 32.33 11.49 32.50
N GLU A 109 32.84 10.82 31.45
CA GLU A 109 34.28 10.87 31.10
C GLU A 109 34.73 12.28 30.66
N GLN A 110 33.99 12.92 29.74
CA GLN A 110 34.34 14.23 29.22
C GLN A 110 34.16 15.34 30.27
N SER A 111 33.12 15.26 31.11
CA SER A 111 32.92 16.23 32.18
C SER A 111 34.04 16.15 33.24
N ALA A 112 34.59 14.95 33.50
CA ALA A 112 35.73 14.79 34.41
C ALA A 112 36.98 15.59 33.96
N ALA A 113 37.19 15.73 32.65
CA ALA A 113 38.29 16.53 32.09
C ALA A 113 38.16 18.04 32.38
N THR A 114 36.97 18.52 32.77
CA THR A 114 36.71 19.91 33.17
C THR A 114 36.94 20.18 34.65
N GLY A 115 37.45 19.19 35.42
CA GLY A 115 37.84 19.31 36.83
C GLY A 115 36.96 18.51 37.81
N ARG A 116 35.75 18.09 37.43
CA ARG A 116 34.89 17.25 38.24
C ARG A 116 33.95 16.43 37.33
N ALA A 117 33.82 15.12 37.60
CA ALA A 117 32.86 14.29 36.94
C ALA A 117 31.42 14.70 37.27
N HIS A 118 30.60 14.87 36.22
CA HIS A 118 29.16 15.08 36.31
C HIS A 118 28.44 13.93 35.68
N ASN A 119 27.23 13.63 36.17
CA ASN A 119 26.42 12.53 35.68
C ASN A 119 25.14 13.06 35.03
N LEU A 120 24.59 12.24 34.14
CA LEU A 120 23.26 12.43 33.58
C LEU A 120 22.22 11.57 34.32
N ARG A 121 20.96 11.94 34.27
CA ARG A 121 19.82 11.08 34.52
C ARG A 121 19.15 10.83 33.17
N LEU A 122 18.87 9.58 32.85
CA LEU A 122 18.23 9.21 31.62
C LEU A 122 17.01 8.36 31.88
N GLY A 123 15.90 8.73 31.22
CA GLY A 123 14.65 7.96 31.22
C GLY A 123 14.29 7.52 29.82
N VAL A 124 14.08 6.21 29.61
CA VAL A 124 13.69 5.63 28.32
C VAL A 124 12.29 5.06 28.40
N HIS A 125 11.45 5.44 27.47
CA HIS A 125 10.07 4.97 27.39
C HIS A 125 9.68 4.63 25.94
N LEU A 126 8.81 3.65 25.80
CA LEU A 126 8.15 3.34 24.53
C LEU A 126 6.72 3.88 24.61
N GLY A 127 6.44 4.96 23.91
CA GLY A 127 5.18 5.68 24.05
C GLY A 127 4.58 6.14 22.75
N ASP A 128 3.27 6.32 22.79
CA ASP A 128 2.49 6.89 21.69
C ASP A 128 2.63 8.41 21.71
N VAL A 129 3.12 8.98 20.62
CA VAL A 129 3.37 10.42 20.49
C VAL A 129 2.73 10.98 19.24
N ALA A 130 2.34 12.23 19.30
CA ALA A 130 1.90 13.02 18.16
C ALA A 130 3.09 13.85 17.64
N VAL A 131 3.38 13.73 16.37
CA VAL A 131 4.44 14.51 15.71
C VAL A 131 3.83 15.78 15.12
N ALA A 132 4.33 16.95 15.55
CA ALA A 132 3.91 18.23 15.00
C ALA A 132 4.57 18.53 13.65
N ALA A 133 4.03 19.52 12.94
CA ALA A 133 4.52 19.90 11.62
C ALA A 133 5.97 20.42 11.59
N ASP A 134 6.46 20.93 12.72
CA ASP A 134 7.85 21.37 12.93
C ASP A 134 8.77 20.24 13.38
N GLY A 135 8.23 19.02 13.54
CA GLY A 135 8.95 17.84 14.00
C GLY A 135 9.08 17.73 15.52
N ASP A 136 8.43 18.58 16.31
CA ASP A 136 8.35 18.42 17.77
C ASP A 136 7.38 17.29 18.14
N LEU A 137 7.57 16.69 19.30
CA LEU A 137 6.81 15.56 19.79
C LEU A 137 5.92 15.96 20.94
N TYR A 138 4.66 15.54 20.88
CA TYR A 138 3.65 15.80 21.92
C TYR A 138 2.93 14.52 22.32
N GLY A 139 2.44 14.47 23.53
CA GLY A 139 1.61 13.38 24.03
C GLY A 139 2.12 12.77 25.32
N ASP A 140 1.36 11.78 25.82
CA ASP A 140 1.63 11.14 27.10
C ASP A 140 2.97 10.40 27.11
N GLY A 141 3.42 9.87 25.96
CA GLY A 141 4.71 9.20 25.82
C GLY A 141 5.90 10.13 26.11
N VAL A 142 5.85 11.40 25.67
CA VAL A 142 6.89 12.40 25.95
C VAL A 142 6.91 12.73 27.44
N ASN A 143 5.73 12.94 28.02
CA ASN A 143 5.60 13.21 29.45
C ASN A 143 6.09 12.02 30.29
N ALA A 144 5.80 10.79 29.87
CA ALA A 144 6.26 9.58 30.53
C ALA A 144 7.78 9.48 30.54
N ALA A 145 8.44 9.68 29.40
CA ALA A 145 9.90 9.66 29.30
C ALA A 145 10.55 10.70 30.23
N ALA A 146 9.99 11.92 30.31
CA ALA A 146 10.47 12.97 31.21
C ALA A 146 10.28 12.57 32.69
N ARG A 147 9.14 12.00 33.08
CA ARG A 147 8.90 11.56 34.46
C ARG A 147 9.75 10.36 34.87
N ILE A 148 10.03 9.45 33.95
CA ILE A 148 10.95 8.33 34.18
C ILE A 148 12.36 8.86 34.40
N GLN A 149 12.78 9.85 33.62
CA GLN A 149 14.09 10.52 33.82
C GLN A 149 14.17 11.24 35.18
N GLU A 150 13.12 11.97 35.59
CA GLU A 150 13.08 12.61 36.93
C GLU A 150 13.22 11.60 38.08
N ALA A 151 12.75 10.37 37.88
CA ALA A 151 12.80 9.30 38.87
C ALA A 151 14.15 8.56 38.92
N ALA A 152 15.05 8.81 37.96
CA ALA A 152 16.36 8.18 37.88
C ALA A 152 17.38 8.83 38.83
N ASP A 153 18.25 8.02 39.42
CA ASP A 153 19.41 8.51 40.18
C ASP A 153 20.55 8.93 39.25
N ALA A 154 21.53 9.65 39.81
CA ALA A 154 22.68 10.14 39.07
C ALA A 154 23.47 8.99 38.40
N GLY A 155 23.63 9.06 37.07
CA GLY A 155 24.35 8.09 36.27
C GLY A 155 23.49 6.87 35.86
N GLN A 156 22.24 6.80 36.26
CA GLN A 156 21.35 5.69 35.89
C GLN A 156 20.63 5.91 34.55
N VAL A 157 20.42 4.82 33.86
CA VAL A 157 19.47 4.72 32.75
C VAL A 157 18.24 3.96 33.24
N MET A 158 17.14 4.67 33.41
CA MET A 158 15.88 4.13 33.88
C MET A 158 14.94 3.87 32.70
N ILE A 159 14.24 2.74 32.71
CA ILE A 159 13.36 2.33 31.65
C ILE A 159 11.98 1.96 32.18
N SER A 160 10.93 2.13 31.34
CA SER A 160 9.60 1.65 31.63
C SER A 160 9.49 0.14 31.47
N GLU A 161 8.43 -0.45 32.05
CA GLU A 161 8.11 -1.86 31.89
C GLU A 161 7.94 -2.27 30.41
N ASP A 162 7.39 -1.39 29.56
CA ASP A 162 7.22 -1.66 28.13
C ASP A 162 8.57 -1.82 27.40
N VAL A 163 9.55 -1.01 27.75
CA VAL A 163 10.93 -1.12 27.27
C VAL A 163 11.55 -2.41 27.80
N TRP A 164 11.38 -2.72 29.10
CA TRP A 164 11.87 -3.96 29.68
C TRP A 164 11.28 -5.20 29.02
N ARG A 165 9.99 -5.23 28.73
CA ARG A 165 9.32 -6.35 28.05
C ARG A 165 9.94 -6.65 26.69
N GLN A 166 10.40 -5.63 25.96
CA GLN A 166 11.08 -5.80 24.67
C GLN A 166 12.53 -6.29 24.80
N LEU A 167 13.20 -5.96 25.91
CA LEU A 167 14.63 -6.23 26.05
C LEU A 167 14.97 -7.41 26.98
N ARG A 168 14.02 -7.92 27.77
CA ARG A 168 14.23 -8.92 28.83
C ARG A 168 14.85 -10.24 28.37
N SER A 169 14.71 -10.60 27.09
CA SER A 169 15.27 -11.83 26.52
C SER A 169 16.71 -11.65 26.01
N ARG A 170 17.26 -10.45 26.06
CA ARG A 170 18.59 -10.12 25.56
C ARG A 170 19.62 -10.18 26.67
N GLN A 171 20.64 -11.03 26.52
CA GLN A 171 21.65 -11.32 27.55
C GLN A 171 22.59 -10.15 27.83
N GLU A 172 22.73 -9.21 26.89
CA GLU A 172 23.60 -8.05 27.01
C GLU A 172 23.05 -6.93 27.93
N PHE A 173 21.79 -7.03 28.35
CA PHE A 173 21.16 -6.09 29.27
C PHE A 173 20.93 -6.75 30.63
N ARG A 174 21.30 -6.06 31.70
CA ARG A 174 20.95 -6.43 33.06
C ARG A 174 19.93 -5.47 33.60
N PHE A 175 18.91 -5.98 34.25
CA PHE A 175 17.78 -5.20 34.74
C PHE A 175 17.63 -5.38 36.24
N GLU A 176 17.46 -4.24 36.95
CA GLU A 176 17.08 -4.21 38.33
C GLU A 176 15.65 -3.65 38.43
N HIS A 177 14.72 -4.42 38.96
CA HIS A 177 13.32 -4.01 39.10
C HIS A 177 13.14 -3.13 40.34
N LEU A 178 12.65 -1.92 40.14
CA LEU A 178 12.41 -0.95 41.23
C LEU A 178 10.97 -0.95 41.76
N GLY A 179 10.13 -1.84 41.25
CA GLY A 179 8.70 -1.93 41.58
C GLY A 179 7.84 -0.96 40.79
N GLU A 180 6.56 -0.93 41.12
CA GLU A 180 5.61 0.04 40.58
C GLU A 180 5.77 1.39 41.27
N ARG A 181 5.83 2.45 40.49
CA ARG A 181 5.86 3.83 41.01
C ARG A 181 4.74 4.66 40.39
N SER A 182 4.06 5.42 41.22
CA SER A 182 3.05 6.39 40.76
C SER A 182 3.77 7.65 40.26
N LEU A 183 3.70 7.90 38.95
CA LEU A 183 4.26 9.09 38.32
C LEU A 183 3.16 10.12 38.07
N LYS A 184 3.44 11.39 38.41
CA LYS A 184 2.46 12.49 38.30
C LYS A 184 1.93 12.63 36.89
N GLY A 185 0.61 12.45 36.70
CA GLY A 185 -0.08 12.60 35.42
C GLY A 185 -0.02 11.39 34.50
N ILE A 186 0.59 10.26 34.94
CA ILE A 186 0.75 9.04 34.13
C ILE A 186 0.09 7.84 34.79
N GLY A 187 0.02 7.82 36.13
CA GLY A 187 -0.46 6.68 36.91
C GLY A 187 0.68 5.79 37.42
N SER A 188 0.36 4.53 37.77
CA SER A 188 1.34 3.55 38.26
C SER A 188 2.02 2.86 37.08
N ILE A 189 3.36 2.83 37.06
CA ILE A 189 4.17 2.19 36.03
C ILE A 189 5.33 1.42 36.66
N GLY A 190 5.60 0.22 36.18
CA GLY A 190 6.77 -0.56 36.55
C GLY A 190 8.05 0.06 36.00
N LEU A 191 9.05 0.28 36.88
CA LEU A 191 10.32 0.89 36.53
C LEU A 191 11.49 -0.08 36.76
N TYR A 192 12.47 0.01 35.85
CA TYR A 192 13.69 -0.80 35.90
C TYR A 192 14.91 0.10 35.65
N VAL A 193 16.01 -0.18 36.35
CA VAL A 193 17.33 0.33 35.98
C VAL A 193 17.96 -0.65 35.01
N VAL A 194 18.51 -0.16 33.91
CA VAL A 194 19.20 -1.01 32.94
C VAL A 194 20.69 -0.71 32.92
N THR A 195 21.50 -1.78 32.94
CA THR A 195 22.94 -1.73 32.74
C THR A 195 23.30 -2.50 31.47
N VAL A 196 24.12 -1.91 30.63
CA VAL A 196 24.61 -2.50 29.38
C VAL A 196 26.05 -2.95 29.61
N GLU A 197 26.39 -4.21 29.35
CA GLU A 197 27.76 -4.70 29.48
C GLU A 197 28.71 -3.94 28.52
N SER A 198 29.93 -3.66 28.95
CA SER A 198 30.85 -2.68 28.31
C SER A 198 31.20 -3.00 26.85
N ASP A 199 31.13 -4.27 26.43
CA ASP A 199 31.31 -4.66 25.02
C ASP A 199 30.05 -4.43 24.17
N ALA A 200 28.89 -4.32 24.78
CA ALA A 200 27.60 -4.14 24.11
C ALA A 200 27.29 -2.65 23.80
N THR A 201 28.06 -1.68 24.29
CA THR A 201 27.94 -0.27 23.91
C THR A 201 28.57 0.06 22.56
N ARG A 202 29.38 -0.87 22.00
CA ARG A 202 29.79 -0.78 20.60
C ARG A 202 28.62 -1.18 19.71
N LEU A 203 28.44 -0.47 18.59
CA LEU A 203 27.59 -0.94 17.51
C LEU A 203 27.99 -2.38 17.24
N PRO A 204 27.05 -3.31 17.01
CA PRO A 204 27.39 -4.62 16.54
C PRO A 204 28.19 -4.45 15.25
N SER A 205 29.51 -4.49 15.36
CA SER A 205 30.35 -4.75 14.20
C SER A 205 29.89 -6.09 13.66
N SER A 206 29.76 -6.19 12.36
CA SER A 206 29.35 -7.33 11.57
C SER A 206 30.33 -8.52 11.74
N ASN A 207 30.47 -9.05 12.97
CA ASN A 207 31.19 -10.28 13.27
C ASN A 207 30.25 -11.25 13.97
N ILE A 208 29.45 -11.96 13.15
CA ILE A 208 28.88 -13.23 13.53
C ILE A 208 29.84 -14.28 12.96
N ALA A 209 30.72 -14.76 13.84
CA ALA A 209 31.57 -15.90 13.54
C ALA A 209 30.77 -17.20 13.69
N ASN A 210 30.69 -17.94 12.59
CA ASN A 210 30.60 -19.39 12.46
C ASN A 210 29.61 -20.15 13.35
N ASP A 211 28.31 -20.11 12.96
CA ASP A 211 27.47 -21.28 12.95
C ASP A 211 27.27 -21.69 11.47
N PRO A 212 27.72 -22.88 11.06
CA PRO A 212 27.62 -23.32 9.65
C PRO A 212 26.18 -23.48 9.16
N ARG A 213 25.16 -23.41 10.05
CA ARG A 213 23.75 -23.50 9.72
C ARG A 213 23.06 -22.12 9.69
N ALA A 214 23.65 -21.08 10.30
CA ALA A 214 23.15 -19.69 10.25
C ALA A 214 23.70 -18.87 9.05
N GLY A 215 24.61 -19.42 8.29
CA GLY A 215 25.25 -18.77 7.14
C GLY A 215 24.41 -18.70 5.88
N GLU A 216 23.34 -19.48 5.76
CA GLU A 216 22.49 -19.49 4.56
C GLU A 216 21.31 -18.51 4.64
N GLU A 217 20.91 -18.02 5.83
CA GLU A 217 19.81 -17.04 5.95
C GLU A 217 20.24 -15.57 5.90
N LYS A 218 21.53 -15.26 6.04
CA LYS A 218 22.02 -13.88 6.16
C LYS A 218 22.39 -13.18 4.86
N ASN A 219 22.36 -13.87 3.73
CA ASN A 219 22.68 -13.29 2.43
C ASN A 219 21.50 -13.34 1.44
N ARG A 220 20.29 -13.60 1.91
CA ARG A 220 19.08 -13.40 1.12
C ARG A 220 18.65 -11.95 1.24
N GLY A 221 19.08 -11.12 0.29
CA GLY A 221 18.48 -9.81 0.06
C GLY A 221 16.95 -9.93 -0.04
N ILE A 222 16.22 -8.89 0.30
CA ILE A 222 14.76 -8.83 0.15
C ILE A 222 14.43 -9.14 -1.31
N ARG A 223 13.65 -10.20 -1.54
CA ARG A 223 13.25 -10.67 -2.88
C ARG A 223 11.78 -10.48 -3.17
N SER A 224 11.02 -10.02 -2.18
CA SER A 224 9.60 -9.74 -2.34
C SER A 224 9.24 -8.42 -1.67
N LEU A 225 8.57 -7.53 -2.43
CA LEU A 225 8.25 -6.17 -2.03
C LEU A 225 6.85 -5.80 -2.48
N ALA A 226 5.99 -5.36 -1.57
CA ALA A 226 4.70 -4.76 -1.92
C ALA A 226 4.80 -3.23 -1.97
N VAL A 227 4.00 -2.59 -2.81
CA VAL A 227 3.82 -1.13 -2.83
C VAL A 227 2.38 -0.83 -2.43
N LEU A 228 2.21 -0.20 -1.27
CA LEU A 228 0.89 0.19 -0.77
C LEU A 228 0.43 1.50 -1.41
N PRO A 229 -0.90 1.76 -1.47
CA PRO A 229 -1.41 3.02 -1.97
C PRO A 229 -0.92 4.18 -1.12
N PHE A 230 -0.49 5.28 -1.76
CA PHE A 230 -0.01 6.44 -1.04
C PHE A 230 -1.18 7.25 -0.48
N VAL A 231 -1.01 7.73 0.76
CA VAL A 231 -2.04 8.50 1.46
C VAL A 231 -2.02 9.94 0.98
N ASP A 232 -3.18 10.46 0.58
CA ASP A 232 -3.33 11.89 0.26
C ASP A 232 -3.44 12.73 1.54
N LEU A 233 -2.43 13.57 1.78
CA LEU A 233 -2.36 14.53 2.87
C LEU A 233 -2.56 15.97 2.40
N SER A 234 -3.07 16.18 1.19
CA SER A 234 -3.43 17.50 0.66
C SER A 234 -4.61 18.10 1.41
N ALA A 235 -4.73 19.44 1.43
CA ALA A 235 -5.77 20.13 2.18
C ALA A 235 -7.19 19.77 1.67
N GLU A 236 -7.34 19.62 0.37
CA GLU A 236 -8.62 19.32 -0.30
C GLU A 236 -8.94 17.83 -0.35
N ARG A 237 -7.95 16.96 -0.10
CA ARG A 237 -8.06 15.48 -0.13
C ARG A 237 -8.68 14.94 -1.43
N ASP A 238 -8.43 15.59 -2.53
CA ASP A 238 -8.96 15.28 -3.86
C ASP A 238 -7.92 14.62 -4.78
N GLN A 239 -6.69 14.39 -4.27
CA GLN A 239 -5.54 13.85 -5.02
C GLN A 239 -5.31 12.35 -4.79
N GLU A 240 -6.30 11.63 -4.26
CA GLU A 240 -6.17 10.18 -3.98
C GLU A 240 -5.80 9.39 -5.26
N TYR A 241 -6.41 9.74 -6.41
CA TYR A 241 -6.10 9.13 -7.70
C TYR A 241 -4.64 9.34 -8.11
N PHE A 242 -4.07 10.48 -7.72
CA PHE A 242 -2.69 10.82 -8.02
C PHE A 242 -1.71 10.02 -7.14
N GLY A 243 -2.01 9.89 -5.85
CA GLY A 243 -1.25 9.01 -4.93
C GLY A 243 -1.27 7.56 -5.37
N ASP A 244 -2.42 7.10 -5.85
CA ASP A 244 -2.60 5.77 -6.42
C ASP A 244 -1.73 5.57 -7.66
N GLY A 245 -1.77 6.54 -8.58
CA GLY A 245 -1.00 6.49 -9.81
C GLY A 245 0.51 6.46 -9.54
N VAL A 246 1.00 7.31 -8.64
CA VAL A 246 2.43 7.31 -8.26
C VAL A 246 2.83 5.97 -7.66
N ALA A 247 2.04 5.41 -6.74
CA ALA A 247 2.33 4.11 -6.15
C ALA A 247 2.28 2.98 -7.19
N GLU A 248 1.35 3.03 -8.14
CA GLU A 248 1.22 2.05 -9.21
C GLU A 248 2.39 2.11 -10.20
N GLU A 249 2.84 3.29 -10.61
CA GLU A 249 4.02 3.42 -11.48
C GLU A 249 5.29 2.92 -10.80
N ILE A 250 5.46 3.21 -9.50
CA ILE A 250 6.58 2.65 -8.73
C ILE A 250 6.46 1.12 -8.65
N LEU A 251 5.27 0.58 -8.42
CA LEU A 251 5.01 -0.85 -8.42
C LEU A 251 5.40 -1.49 -9.77
N ASN A 252 4.95 -0.89 -10.87
CA ASN A 252 5.25 -1.37 -12.23
C ASN A 252 6.75 -1.30 -12.53
N ALA A 253 7.42 -0.22 -12.13
CA ALA A 253 8.87 -0.08 -12.29
C ALA A 253 9.63 -1.15 -11.50
N LEU A 254 9.23 -1.41 -10.26
CA LEU A 254 9.86 -2.42 -9.40
C LEU A 254 9.56 -3.85 -9.87
N ALA A 255 8.39 -4.11 -10.44
CA ALA A 255 8.02 -5.42 -10.99
C ALA A 255 8.88 -5.84 -12.21
N LYS A 256 9.48 -4.87 -12.92
CA LYS A 256 10.40 -5.11 -14.05
C LYS A 256 11.80 -5.55 -13.61
N ILE A 257 12.12 -5.43 -12.32
CA ILE A 257 13.45 -5.78 -11.79
C ILE A 257 13.57 -7.29 -11.63
N GLY A 258 14.53 -7.88 -12.31
CA GLY A 258 14.80 -9.32 -12.26
C GLY A 258 15.08 -9.81 -10.83
N GLY A 259 14.36 -10.85 -10.41
CA GLY A 259 14.53 -11.47 -9.09
C GLY A 259 13.80 -10.79 -7.93
N LEU A 260 13.05 -9.71 -8.18
CA LEU A 260 12.16 -9.08 -7.21
C LEU A 260 10.70 -9.51 -7.49
N HIS A 261 10.06 -10.13 -6.51
CA HIS A 261 8.64 -10.48 -6.59
C HIS A 261 7.79 -9.34 -6.04
N VAL A 262 6.91 -8.79 -6.88
CA VAL A 262 6.02 -7.68 -6.51
C VAL A 262 4.56 -8.16 -6.66
N PRO A 263 3.77 -8.21 -5.56
CA PRO A 263 2.37 -8.60 -5.62
C PRO A 263 1.53 -7.65 -6.48
N ALA A 264 0.42 -8.17 -7.00
CA ALA A 264 -0.49 -7.38 -7.81
C ALA A 264 -1.00 -6.15 -7.07
N ARG A 265 -1.25 -5.08 -7.84
CA ARG A 265 -1.82 -3.83 -7.35
C ARG A 265 -3.09 -4.05 -6.51
N THR A 266 -4.03 -4.87 -7.00
CA THR A 266 -5.30 -5.15 -6.31
C THR A 266 -5.10 -5.66 -4.89
N SER A 267 -4.12 -6.56 -4.69
CA SER A 267 -3.77 -7.09 -3.37
C SER A 267 -3.12 -6.02 -2.47
N CYS A 268 -2.22 -5.22 -3.03
CA CYS A 268 -1.55 -4.14 -2.30
C CYS A 268 -2.53 -3.03 -1.89
N PHE A 269 -3.44 -2.66 -2.79
CA PHE A 269 -4.36 -1.54 -2.62
C PHE A 269 -5.58 -1.87 -1.74
N ALA A 270 -5.81 -3.15 -1.45
CA ALA A 270 -6.80 -3.59 -0.46
C ALA A 270 -6.47 -3.10 0.96
N PHE A 271 -5.23 -2.71 1.23
CA PHE A 271 -4.80 -2.15 2.52
C PHE A 271 -5.01 -0.63 2.65
N ARG A 272 -5.71 -0.01 1.73
CA ARG A 272 -6.01 1.42 1.77
C ARG A 272 -6.73 1.82 3.05
N GLY A 273 -6.14 2.76 3.80
CA GLY A 273 -6.72 3.30 5.04
C GLY A 273 -6.87 2.29 6.18
N ALA A 274 -6.36 1.08 6.01
CA ALA A 274 -6.41 0.06 7.04
C ALA A 274 -5.30 0.29 8.07
N SER A 275 -5.68 0.42 9.34
CA SER A 275 -4.72 0.39 10.45
C SER A 275 -4.36 -1.07 10.75
N VAL A 276 -3.47 -1.64 9.95
CA VAL A 276 -3.03 -3.04 10.04
C VAL A 276 -1.57 -3.09 10.47
N ASP A 277 -1.24 -4.03 11.36
CA ASP A 277 0.17 -4.26 11.75
C ASP A 277 1.03 -4.66 10.54
N ALA A 278 2.24 -4.09 10.44
CA ALA A 278 3.18 -4.34 9.34
C ALA A 278 3.41 -5.84 9.07
N ARG A 279 3.45 -6.65 10.14
CA ARG A 279 3.62 -8.11 10.04
C ARG A 279 2.40 -8.81 9.47
N ASP A 280 1.22 -8.24 9.67
CA ASP A 280 -0.02 -8.77 9.08
C ASP A 280 -0.09 -8.46 7.60
N ILE A 281 0.36 -7.27 7.17
CA ILE A 281 0.51 -6.91 5.76
C ILE A 281 1.47 -7.91 5.09
N GLY A 282 2.66 -8.11 5.67
CA GLY A 282 3.65 -9.05 5.14
C GLY A 282 3.13 -10.48 5.00
N ARG A 283 2.40 -10.97 6.01
CA ARG A 283 1.78 -12.31 5.97
C ARG A 283 0.70 -12.42 4.90
N ARG A 284 -0.20 -11.43 4.80
CA ARG A 284 -1.31 -11.45 3.85
C ARG A 284 -0.85 -11.30 2.40
N LEU A 285 0.16 -10.45 2.15
CA LEU A 285 0.75 -10.26 0.83
C LEU A 285 1.88 -11.25 0.53
N SER A 286 2.32 -12.04 1.51
CA SER A 286 3.45 -12.97 1.38
C SER A 286 4.75 -12.28 0.92
N VAL A 287 5.03 -11.08 1.49
CA VAL A 287 6.20 -10.27 1.16
C VAL A 287 7.13 -10.08 2.35
N GLU A 288 8.42 -9.88 2.06
CA GLU A 288 9.45 -9.61 3.06
C GLU A 288 9.53 -8.14 3.46
N ALA A 289 9.13 -7.24 2.56
CA ALA A 289 9.06 -5.80 2.80
C ALA A 289 7.89 -5.17 2.06
N PHE A 290 7.52 -3.96 2.47
CA PHE A 290 6.58 -3.15 1.72
C PHE A 290 6.96 -1.68 1.73
N LEU A 291 6.56 -0.99 0.67
CA LEU A 291 6.69 0.44 0.49
C LEU A 291 5.36 1.10 0.85
N GLU A 292 5.40 2.09 1.72
CA GLU A 292 4.27 2.97 1.99
C GLU A 292 4.66 4.42 1.78
N GLY A 293 3.69 5.28 1.56
CA GLY A 293 3.98 6.68 1.32
C GLY A 293 2.79 7.60 1.48
N SER A 294 3.09 8.89 1.40
CA SER A 294 2.09 9.94 1.38
C SER A 294 2.43 10.99 0.35
N ILE A 295 1.40 11.62 -0.20
CA ILE A 295 1.52 12.76 -1.08
C ILE A 295 0.85 13.98 -0.46
N ARG A 296 1.39 15.16 -0.76
CA ARG A 296 0.79 16.45 -0.43
C ARG A 296 1.01 17.42 -1.57
N LYS A 297 -0.08 17.84 -2.22
CA LYS A 297 -0.09 18.88 -3.24
C LYS A 297 -0.46 20.22 -2.60
N SER A 298 0.26 21.27 -2.94
CA SER A 298 -0.04 22.66 -2.53
C SER A 298 0.31 23.59 -3.68
N GLY A 299 -0.69 24.03 -4.43
CA GLY A 299 -0.49 24.75 -5.68
C GLY A 299 0.31 23.90 -6.67
N ASN A 300 1.44 24.43 -7.17
CA ASN A 300 2.35 23.73 -8.10
C ASN A 300 3.42 22.88 -7.39
N ARG A 301 3.43 22.79 -6.06
CA ARG A 301 4.40 21.98 -5.31
C ARG A 301 3.81 20.66 -4.87
N LEU A 302 4.60 19.62 -5.09
CA LEU A 302 4.32 18.25 -4.70
C LEU A 302 5.37 17.79 -3.70
N ARG A 303 4.91 17.26 -2.56
CA ARG A 303 5.74 16.54 -1.62
C ARG A 303 5.33 15.08 -1.59
N VAL A 304 6.27 14.20 -1.85
CA VAL A 304 6.11 12.75 -1.72
C VAL A 304 7.03 12.27 -0.61
N THR A 305 6.49 11.57 0.37
CA THR A 305 7.26 10.90 1.42
C THR A 305 7.09 9.41 1.25
N VAL A 306 8.18 8.67 1.23
CA VAL A 306 8.18 7.22 0.98
C VAL A 306 8.99 6.53 2.06
N GLN A 307 8.52 5.38 2.51
CA GLN A 307 9.18 4.56 3.54
C GLN A 307 9.18 3.10 3.10
N LEU A 308 10.30 2.43 3.27
CA LEU A 308 10.47 1.00 3.07
C LEU A 308 10.48 0.32 4.44
N ILE A 309 9.58 -0.63 4.64
CA ILE A 309 9.36 -1.30 5.93
C ILE A 309 9.62 -2.80 5.77
N ASP A 310 10.41 -3.38 6.68
CA ASP A 310 10.57 -4.83 6.80
C ASP A 310 9.29 -5.44 7.39
N ALA A 311 8.60 -6.24 6.58
CA ALA A 311 7.32 -6.83 6.94
C ALA A 311 7.43 -7.90 8.05
N ARG A 312 8.63 -8.43 8.33
CA ARG A 312 8.86 -9.45 9.36
C ARG A 312 8.83 -8.88 10.77
N ASN A 313 9.25 -7.63 10.93
CA ASN A 313 9.45 -7.00 12.23
C ASN A 313 8.85 -5.59 12.34
N GLY A 314 8.35 -5.02 11.23
CA GLY A 314 7.76 -3.68 11.18
C GLY A 314 8.77 -2.55 11.24
N TYR A 315 10.07 -2.81 11.07
CA TYR A 315 11.08 -1.77 11.11
C TYR A 315 11.24 -1.07 9.78
N GLN A 316 11.38 0.24 9.85
CA GLN A 316 11.71 1.07 8.69
C GLN A 316 13.16 0.78 8.26
N LEU A 317 13.32 0.33 7.01
CA LEU A 317 14.61 0.07 6.39
C LEU A 317 15.20 1.33 5.75
N TRP A 318 14.32 2.13 5.17
CA TRP A 318 14.68 3.36 4.47
C TRP A 318 13.49 4.33 4.45
N SER A 319 13.77 5.63 4.40
CA SER A 319 12.78 6.70 4.22
C SER A 319 13.42 7.88 3.51
N GLU A 320 12.67 8.46 2.58
CA GLU A 320 13.09 9.65 1.86
C GLU A 320 11.90 10.56 1.56
N ARG A 321 12.19 11.85 1.42
CA ARG A 321 11.21 12.88 1.11
C ARG A 321 11.63 13.64 -0.12
N PHE A 322 10.74 13.70 -1.09
CA PHE A 322 10.90 14.37 -2.37
C PHE A 322 10.03 15.62 -2.38
N ASP A 323 10.65 16.80 -2.47
CA ASP A 323 9.98 18.10 -2.60
C ASP A 323 10.30 18.66 -3.98
N ARG A 324 9.32 18.68 -4.90
CA ARG A 324 9.51 19.10 -6.30
C ARG A 324 8.30 19.91 -6.79
N GLU A 325 8.41 20.48 -7.98
CA GLU A 325 7.26 20.97 -8.72
C GLU A 325 6.46 19.80 -9.29
N ILE A 326 5.15 19.99 -9.52
CA ILE A 326 4.28 18.91 -10.02
C ILE A 326 4.70 18.46 -11.42
N ASP A 327 5.29 19.36 -12.20
CA ASP A 327 5.80 19.08 -13.54
C ASP A 327 6.98 18.08 -13.54
N ASP A 328 7.64 17.90 -12.39
CA ASP A 328 8.73 16.95 -12.18
C ASP A 328 8.27 15.56 -11.70
N ILE A 329 6.95 15.27 -11.74
CA ILE A 329 6.39 14.03 -11.14
C ILE A 329 7.05 12.76 -11.67
N PHE A 330 7.33 12.71 -12.95
CA PHE A 330 7.94 11.56 -13.61
C PHE A 330 9.38 11.33 -13.10
N ALA A 331 10.14 12.43 -12.94
CA ALA A 331 11.47 12.35 -12.34
C ALA A 331 11.43 11.87 -10.89
N ILE A 332 10.39 12.23 -10.14
CA ILE A 332 10.19 11.75 -8.75
C ILE A 332 9.93 10.24 -8.73
N GLN A 333 9.10 9.72 -9.61
CA GLN A 333 8.78 8.28 -9.68
C GLN A 333 10.04 7.46 -9.96
N ASP A 334 10.85 7.88 -10.92
CA ASP A 334 12.13 7.24 -11.26
C ASP A 334 13.13 7.34 -10.10
N GLU A 335 13.22 8.49 -9.46
CA GLU A 335 14.12 8.72 -8.32
C GLU A 335 13.73 7.80 -7.14
N ILE A 336 12.43 7.66 -6.86
CA ILE A 336 11.93 6.76 -5.82
C ILE A 336 12.26 5.30 -6.15
N ALA A 337 11.97 4.83 -7.37
CA ALA A 337 12.23 3.45 -7.76
C ALA A 337 13.73 3.10 -7.66
N ARG A 338 14.62 4.00 -8.06
CA ARG A 338 16.09 3.84 -7.92
C ARG A 338 16.52 3.85 -6.46
N SER A 339 16.01 4.78 -5.65
CA SER A 339 16.36 4.87 -4.23
C SER A 339 15.93 3.61 -3.48
N VAL A 340 14.75 3.07 -3.78
CA VAL A 340 14.26 1.79 -3.21
C VAL A 340 15.15 0.62 -3.65
N THR A 341 15.48 0.53 -4.92
CA THR A 341 16.35 -0.53 -5.46
C THR A 341 17.73 -0.51 -4.80
N ASN A 342 18.30 0.67 -4.63
CA ASN A 342 19.57 0.85 -3.92
C ASN A 342 19.45 0.47 -2.44
N ALA A 343 18.35 0.85 -1.78
CA ALA A 343 18.10 0.49 -0.38
C ALA A 343 17.96 -1.03 -0.16
N LEU A 344 17.45 -1.75 -1.18
CA LEU A 344 17.36 -3.21 -1.19
C LEU A 344 18.69 -3.90 -1.56
N GLY A 345 19.70 -3.14 -1.99
CA GLY A 345 21.00 -3.68 -2.43
C GLY A 345 20.91 -4.46 -3.75
N LEU A 346 19.92 -4.18 -4.57
CA LEU A 346 19.74 -4.78 -5.89
C LEU A 346 20.55 -4.00 -6.93
N SER A 347 21.23 -4.74 -7.83
CA SER A 347 21.99 -4.15 -8.93
C SER A 347 21.13 -4.17 -10.20
N LEU A 348 20.83 -3.01 -10.74
CA LEU A 348 20.10 -2.89 -12.00
C LEU A 348 21.01 -3.19 -13.19
N SER A 349 20.53 -3.93 -14.17
CA SER A 349 21.16 -4.05 -15.48
C SER A 349 20.97 -2.74 -16.27
N LYS A 350 21.81 -2.51 -17.29
CA LYS A 350 21.68 -1.33 -18.17
C LYS A 350 20.32 -1.23 -18.88
N ARG A 351 19.66 -2.37 -19.10
CA ARG A 351 18.32 -2.41 -19.70
C ARG A 351 17.28 -1.94 -18.68
N GLU A 352 17.31 -2.49 -17.45
CA GLU A 352 16.42 -2.11 -16.36
C GLU A 352 16.58 -0.62 -15.98
N GLU A 353 17.82 -0.09 -16.00
CA GLU A 353 18.06 1.36 -15.84
C GLU A 353 17.40 2.20 -16.95
N GLY A 354 17.43 1.71 -18.20
CA GLY A 354 16.79 2.38 -19.34
C GLY A 354 15.26 2.35 -19.27
N ASP A 355 14.69 1.24 -18.83
CA ASP A 355 13.24 1.03 -18.73
C ASP A 355 12.60 1.87 -17.60
N LEU A 356 13.37 2.22 -16.56
CA LEU A 356 12.95 3.13 -15.50
C LEU A 356 12.81 4.60 -15.96
N ILE A 357 13.42 4.99 -17.09
CA ILE A 357 13.53 6.39 -17.55
C ILE A 357 12.46 6.73 -18.61
N LYS A 358 11.68 5.76 -19.08
CA LYS A 358 10.74 5.97 -20.19
C LYS A 358 9.52 6.78 -19.73
N GLN A 359 9.52 8.09 -20.02
CA GLN A 359 8.34 8.95 -19.81
C GLN A 359 7.32 8.72 -20.93
N SER A 360 6.09 8.39 -20.58
CA SER A 360 5.00 8.19 -21.52
C SER A 360 4.40 9.50 -22.04
N THR A 361 4.49 10.59 -21.26
CA THR A 361 4.05 11.94 -21.61
C THR A 361 4.81 12.99 -20.81
N SER A 362 4.91 14.21 -21.30
CA SER A 362 5.38 15.38 -20.55
C SER A 362 4.23 16.29 -20.09
N ASN A 363 3.00 15.98 -20.48
CA ASN A 363 1.82 16.78 -20.15
C ASN A 363 1.17 16.24 -18.85
N VAL A 364 1.37 16.96 -17.74
CA VAL A 364 0.88 16.56 -16.42
C VAL A 364 -0.64 16.48 -16.39
N GLU A 365 -1.36 17.40 -17.04
CA GLU A 365 -2.83 17.36 -17.10
C GLU A 365 -3.32 16.13 -17.84
N ALA A 366 -2.71 15.77 -18.97
CA ALA A 366 -3.02 14.55 -19.69
C ALA A 366 -2.76 13.30 -18.83
N TYR A 367 -1.66 13.30 -18.09
CA TYR A 367 -1.32 12.23 -17.16
C TYR A 367 -2.34 12.10 -16.00
N GLU A 368 -2.77 13.23 -15.42
CA GLU A 368 -3.83 13.22 -14.39
C GLU A 368 -5.13 12.59 -14.90
N PHE A 369 -5.58 12.94 -16.12
CA PHE A 369 -6.77 12.31 -16.73
C PHE A 369 -6.56 10.82 -17.00
N TYR A 370 -5.39 10.43 -17.47
CA TYR A 370 -5.03 9.02 -17.66
C TYR A 370 -5.12 8.22 -16.36
N LEU A 371 -4.55 8.72 -15.26
CA LEU A 371 -4.61 8.08 -13.95
C LEU A 371 -6.05 7.95 -13.41
N ARG A 372 -6.87 8.98 -13.60
CA ARG A 372 -8.31 8.93 -13.26
C ARG A 372 -9.01 7.85 -14.09
N GLY A 373 -8.72 7.77 -15.38
CA GLY A 373 -9.23 6.73 -16.27
C GLY A 373 -8.85 5.33 -15.78
N ARG A 374 -7.60 5.10 -15.44
CA ARG A 374 -7.12 3.81 -14.88
C ARG A 374 -7.84 3.43 -13.59
N LYS A 375 -7.98 4.38 -12.66
CA LYS A 375 -8.69 4.15 -11.39
C LYS A 375 -10.16 3.76 -11.59
N LEU A 376 -10.85 4.44 -12.50
CA LEU A 376 -12.23 4.14 -12.84
C LEU A 376 -12.36 2.77 -13.52
N PHE A 377 -11.49 2.48 -14.49
CA PHE A 377 -11.50 1.24 -15.25
C PHE A 377 -11.39 -0.01 -14.35
N GLN A 378 -10.63 0.07 -13.27
CA GLN A 378 -10.43 -1.04 -12.34
C GLN A 378 -11.69 -1.45 -11.55
N LYS A 379 -12.72 -0.60 -11.49
CA LYS A 379 -13.98 -0.94 -10.82
C LYS A 379 -14.88 -1.88 -11.63
N TRP A 380 -14.53 -2.12 -12.90
CA TRP A 380 -15.17 -3.11 -13.79
C TRP A 380 -16.68 -3.01 -13.94
N THR A 381 -17.33 -1.91 -13.57
CA THR A 381 -18.73 -1.65 -13.88
C THR A 381 -18.85 -0.86 -15.18
N ARG A 382 -19.92 -1.10 -15.96
CA ARG A 382 -20.18 -0.39 -17.20
C ARG A 382 -20.08 1.13 -17.06
N GLN A 383 -20.70 1.69 -16.03
CA GLN A 383 -20.65 3.12 -15.74
C GLN A 383 -19.22 3.63 -15.52
N ASN A 384 -18.43 2.89 -14.74
CA ASN A 384 -17.04 3.28 -14.50
C ASN A 384 -16.16 3.13 -15.74
N ILE A 385 -16.40 2.12 -16.60
CA ILE A 385 -15.68 1.95 -17.86
C ILE A 385 -16.01 3.10 -18.82
N GLU A 386 -17.29 3.55 -18.88
CA GLU A 386 -17.66 4.72 -19.68
C GLU A 386 -16.99 6.02 -19.16
N LEU A 387 -16.96 6.23 -17.86
CA LEU A 387 -16.24 7.35 -17.27
C LEU A 387 -14.73 7.24 -17.54
N ALA A 388 -14.14 6.05 -17.46
CA ALA A 388 -12.75 5.81 -17.80
C ALA A 388 -12.45 6.15 -19.26
N ARG A 389 -13.34 5.74 -20.18
CA ARG A 389 -13.24 6.10 -21.59
C ARG A 389 -13.17 7.62 -21.81
N GLN A 390 -14.03 8.38 -21.13
CA GLN A 390 -14.03 9.85 -21.23
C GLN A 390 -12.72 10.43 -20.70
N MET A 391 -12.18 9.87 -19.62
CA MET A 391 -10.89 10.31 -19.05
C MET A 391 -9.73 10.02 -20.01
N PHE A 392 -9.67 8.81 -20.58
CA PHE A 392 -8.64 8.45 -21.56
C PHE A 392 -8.76 9.26 -22.86
N GLN A 393 -9.99 9.53 -23.31
CA GLN A 393 -10.22 10.42 -24.43
C GLN A 393 -9.67 11.82 -24.16
N ARG A 394 -9.99 12.39 -22.98
CA ARG A 394 -9.50 13.70 -22.60
C ARG A 394 -7.96 13.74 -22.52
N ALA A 395 -7.34 12.69 -21.97
CA ALA A 395 -5.90 12.56 -21.91
C ALA A 395 -5.26 12.56 -23.32
N SER A 396 -5.85 11.80 -24.25
CA SER A 396 -5.37 11.74 -25.65
C SER A 396 -5.62 13.03 -26.45
N GLU A 397 -6.61 13.84 -26.07
CA GLU A 397 -6.84 15.18 -26.64
C GLU A 397 -5.82 16.20 -26.13
N LEU A 398 -5.47 16.15 -24.85
CA LEU A 398 -4.48 17.04 -24.22
C LEU A 398 -3.06 16.73 -24.68
N ASP A 399 -2.73 15.46 -24.88
CA ASP A 399 -1.48 15.02 -25.48
C ASP A 399 -1.74 13.95 -26.56
N PRO A 400 -1.87 14.33 -27.81
CA PRO A 400 -2.07 13.40 -28.92
C PRO A 400 -0.92 12.39 -29.16
N ASN A 401 0.21 12.57 -28.48
CA ASN A 401 1.37 11.67 -28.54
C ASN A 401 1.45 10.71 -27.34
N PHE A 402 0.53 10.78 -26.40
CA PHE A 402 0.47 9.91 -25.24
C PHE A 402 -0.08 8.52 -25.62
N ALA A 403 0.81 7.58 -25.93
CA ALA A 403 0.46 6.24 -26.41
C ALA A 403 -0.42 5.46 -25.43
N ASP A 404 -0.12 5.53 -24.13
CA ASP A 404 -0.86 4.78 -23.09
C ASP A 404 -2.30 5.29 -22.93
N ALA A 405 -2.55 6.60 -23.14
CA ALA A 405 -3.90 7.15 -23.16
C ALA A 405 -4.72 6.58 -24.32
N TRP A 406 -4.10 6.46 -25.51
CA TRP A 406 -4.74 5.81 -26.66
C TRP A 406 -4.97 4.32 -26.45
N ALA A 407 -4.04 3.59 -25.82
CA ALA A 407 -4.19 2.19 -25.46
C ALA A 407 -5.33 2.00 -24.44
N GLY A 408 -5.38 2.84 -23.38
CA GLY A 408 -6.47 2.85 -22.41
C GLY A 408 -7.83 3.14 -23.05
N LEU A 409 -7.89 4.10 -23.99
CA LEU A 409 -9.09 4.41 -24.75
C LEU A 409 -9.55 3.23 -25.61
N ALA A 410 -8.62 2.53 -26.29
CA ALA A 410 -8.91 1.34 -27.07
C ALA A 410 -9.50 0.22 -26.19
N THR A 411 -8.84 -0.05 -25.05
CA THR A 411 -9.30 -1.07 -24.09
C THR A 411 -10.68 -0.74 -23.54
N ALA A 412 -10.95 0.54 -23.19
CA ALA A 412 -12.27 0.95 -22.71
C ALA A 412 -13.35 0.72 -23.78
N HIS A 413 -13.08 1.03 -25.04
CA HIS A 413 -14.01 0.75 -26.14
C HIS A 413 -14.23 -0.76 -26.36
N VAL A 414 -13.19 -1.59 -26.21
CA VAL A 414 -13.33 -3.07 -26.29
C VAL A 414 -14.33 -3.57 -25.23
N HIS A 415 -14.26 -3.05 -24.01
CA HIS A 415 -15.14 -3.48 -22.92
C HIS A 415 -16.56 -2.89 -22.99
N LEU A 416 -16.74 -1.78 -23.70
CA LEU A 416 -18.06 -1.21 -23.97
C LEU A 416 -18.71 -1.77 -25.26
N PHE A 417 -17.99 -2.58 -26.02
CA PHE A 417 -18.50 -3.18 -27.24
C PHE A 417 -19.74 -4.05 -26.95
N GLY A 418 -20.79 -3.76 -27.68
CA GLY A 418 -22.06 -4.46 -27.55
C GLY A 418 -23.06 -3.83 -26.57
N CYS A 419 -22.70 -2.76 -25.88
CA CYS A 419 -23.57 -2.09 -24.90
C CYS A 419 -24.39 -0.95 -25.50
N ASP A 420 -23.98 -0.36 -26.64
CA ASP A 420 -24.63 0.80 -27.26
C ASP A 420 -24.56 0.71 -28.81
N SER A 421 -25.42 1.50 -29.49
CA SER A 421 -25.42 1.67 -30.93
C SER A 421 -24.20 2.36 -31.52
N GLU A 422 -23.25 2.82 -30.67
CA GLU A 422 -22.02 3.45 -31.10
C GLU A 422 -21.03 2.41 -31.67
N PRO A 423 -20.23 2.79 -32.68
CA PRO A 423 -19.23 1.91 -33.28
C PRO A 423 -17.99 1.74 -32.38
N HIS A 424 -18.15 1.18 -31.18
CA HIS A 424 -17.07 0.98 -30.22
C HIS A 424 -15.90 0.19 -30.81
N LEU A 425 -16.19 -0.83 -31.61
CA LEU A 425 -15.16 -1.67 -32.21
C LEU A 425 -14.27 -0.90 -33.19
N GLU A 426 -14.90 -0.04 -34.02
CA GLU A 426 -14.15 0.82 -34.93
C GLU A 426 -13.30 1.88 -34.18
N LYS A 427 -13.86 2.46 -33.10
CA LYS A 427 -13.12 3.41 -32.25
C LYS A 427 -11.97 2.71 -31.52
N ALA A 428 -12.15 1.48 -31.03
CA ALA A 428 -11.09 0.67 -30.44
C ALA A 428 -9.97 0.43 -31.43
N ARG A 429 -10.30 0.06 -32.67
CA ARG A 429 -9.34 -0.16 -33.74
C ARG A 429 -8.54 1.12 -34.08
N GLN A 430 -9.21 2.26 -34.21
CA GLN A 430 -8.55 3.54 -34.48
C GLN A 430 -7.61 3.95 -33.35
N ALA A 431 -8.07 3.79 -32.10
CA ALA A 431 -7.27 4.14 -30.92
C ALA A 431 -6.03 3.22 -30.76
N SER A 432 -6.20 1.90 -30.91
CA SER A 432 -5.09 0.95 -30.84
C SER A 432 -4.07 1.14 -31.97
N ALA A 433 -4.53 1.40 -33.23
CA ALA A 433 -3.66 1.71 -34.33
C ALA A 433 -2.87 3.01 -34.10
N ARG A 434 -3.48 4.02 -33.47
CA ARG A 434 -2.79 5.24 -33.08
C ARG A 434 -1.73 4.97 -32.02
N ALA A 435 -2.07 4.20 -30.98
CA ALA A 435 -1.16 3.80 -29.91
C ALA A 435 0.07 3.05 -30.47
N LEU A 436 -0.13 2.05 -31.32
CA LEU A 436 0.93 1.28 -31.98
C LEU A 436 1.86 2.16 -32.82
N LYS A 437 1.31 3.17 -33.49
CA LYS A 437 2.12 4.12 -34.29
C LYS A 437 3.00 5.00 -33.39
N LEU A 438 2.52 5.35 -32.20
CA LEU A 438 3.22 6.22 -31.26
C LEU A 438 4.30 5.45 -30.48
N ASP A 439 3.99 4.28 -30.00
CA ASP A 439 4.92 3.43 -29.23
C ASP A 439 4.83 1.94 -29.63
N PRO A 440 5.53 1.54 -30.69
CA PRO A 440 5.58 0.14 -31.13
C PRO A 440 6.45 -0.76 -30.24
N GLN A 441 7.03 -0.21 -29.17
CA GLN A 441 7.82 -0.96 -28.19
C GLN A 441 7.14 -1.07 -26.82
N SER A 442 5.90 -0.60 -26.67
CA SER A 442 5.11 -0.77 -25.46
C SER A 442 4.33 -2.09 -25.52
N ALA A 443 4.57 -2.96 -24.53
CA ALA A 443 3.85 -4.23 -24.40
C ALA A 443 2.35 -4.00 -24.15
N GLU A 444 1.98 -3.00 -23.38
CA GLU A 444 0.59 -2.65 -23.07
C GLU A 444 -0.17 -2.20 -24.33
N VAL A 445 0.50 -1.48 -25.22
CA VAL A 445 -0.08 -1.05 -26.50
C VAL A 445 -0.41 -2.26 -27.39
N HIS A 446 0.49 -3.25 -27.45
CA HIS A 446 0.25 -4.51 -28.17
C HIS A 446 -0.88 -5.33 -27.54
N VAL A 447 -0.98 -5.34 -26.20
CA VAL A 447 -2.13 -5.97 -25.50
C VAL A 447 -3.46 -5.32 -25.92
N ALA A 448 -3.54 -3.99 -25.94
CA ALA A 448 -4.76 -3.28 -26.34
C ALA A 448 -5.14 -3.56 -27.81
N ALA A 449 -4.17 -3.66 -28.70
CA ALA A 449 -4.38 -4.04 -30.10
C ALA A 449 -4.88 -5.48 -30.24
N GLY A 450 -4.25 -6.42 -29.52
CA GLY A 450 -4.65 -7.82 -29.50
C GLY A 450 -6.06 -8.02 -28.96
N GLN A 451 -6.48 -7.27 -27.95
CA GLN A 451 -7.85 -7.29 -27.44
C GLN A 451 -8.86 -6.84 -28.51
N GLY A 452 -8.61 -5.73 -29.21
CA GLY A 452 -9.45 -5.23 -30.28
C GLY A 452 -9.61 -6.27 -31.40
N LEU A 453 -8.51 -6.83 -31.89
CA LEU A 453 -8.48 -7.87 -32.91
C LEU A 453 -9.22 -9.15 -32.45
N SER A 454 -9.09 -9.53 -31.18
CA SER A 454 -9.82 -10.68 -30.62
C SER A 454 -11.33 -10.45 -30.62
N MET A 455 -11.79 -9.21 -30.39
CA MET A 455 -13.23 -8.88 -30.48
C MET A 455 -13.72 -8.90 -31.92
N GLU A 456 -12.89 -8.55 -32.89
CA GLU A 456 -13.17 -8.71 -34.32
C GLU A 456 -13.09 -10.17 -34.80
N GLN A 457 -12.84 -11.15 -33.91
CA GLN A 457 -12.58 -12.56 -34.19
C GLN A 457 -11.38 -12.81 -35.12
N ARG A 458 -10.48 -11.85 -35.27
CA ARG A 458 -9.22 -11.92 -36.02
C ARG A 458 -8.13 -12.56 -35.16
N TYR A 459 -8.37 -13.79 -34.71
CA TYR A 459 -7.57 -14.47 -33.68
C TYR A 459 -6.11 -14.69 -34.08
N VAL A 460 -5.82 -14.87 -35.38
CA VAL A 460 -4.42 -15.03 -35.86
C VAL A 460 -3.63 -13.74 -35.70
N GLU A 461 -4.23 -12.62 -36.05
CA GLU A 461 -3.60 -11.30 -35.90
C GLU A 461 -3.53 -10.88 -34.44
N ALA A 462 -4.58 -11.17 -33.66
CA ALA A 462 -4.57 -10.96 -32.21
C ALA A 462 -3.41 -11.73 -31.53
N ALA A 463 -3.19 -12.98 -31.95
CA ALA A 463 -2.10 -13.81 -31.44
C ALA A 463 -0.74 -13.17 -31.69
N ALA A 464 -0.50 -12.61 -32.88
CA ALA A 464 0.76 -11.93 -33.21
C ALA A 464 1.02 -10.71 -32.32
N GLU A 465 -0.02 -9.92 -32.02
CA GLU A 465 0.11 -8.77 -31.12
C GLU A 465 0.37 -9.21 -29.67
N PHE A 466 -0.31 -10.22 -29.16
CA PHE A 466 -0.04 -10.76 -27.83
C PHE A 466 1.34 -11.41 -27.70
N GLU A 467 1.79 -12.14 -28.73
CA GLU A 467 3.13 -12.72 -28.77
C GLU A 467 4.19 -11.61 -28.74
N ARG A 468 3.96 -10.53 -29.48
CA ARG A 468 4.83 -9.37 -29.45
C ARG A 468 4.86 -8.71 -28.08
N ALA A 469 3.72 -8.57 -27.40
CA ALA A 469 3.66 -8.07 -26.02
C ALA A 469 4.49 -8.94 -25.06
N ILE A 470 4.38 -10.27 -25.17
CA ILE A 470 5.15 -11.22 -24.33
C ILE A 470 6.65 -11.16 -24.64
N GLU A 471 7.03 -10.96 -25.91
CA GLU A 471 8.45 -10.78 -26.26
C GLU A 471 9.04 -9.50 -25.66
N LEU A 472 8.27 -8.41 -25.66
CA LEU A 472 8.67 -7.13 -25.08
C LEU A 472 8.75 -7.18 -23.56
N GLU A 473 7.74 -7.74 -22.92
CA GLU A 473 7.64 -7.87 -21.46
C GLU A 473 7.09 -9.25 -21.05
N PRO A 474 7.97 -10.26 -20.87
CA PRO A 474 7.56 -11.63 -20.55
C PRO A 474 6.78 -11.79 -19.24
N THR A 475 6.87 -10.81 -18.33
CA THR A 475 6.19 -10.78 -17.03
C THR A 475 4.92 -9.94 -17.03
N LEU A 476 4.49 -9.41 -18.18
CA LEU A 476 3.24 -8.67 -18.27
C LEU A 476 2.05 -9.62 -18.18
N PHE A 477 1.40 -9.63 -17.03
CA PHE A 477 0.25 -10.50 -16.76
C PHE A 477 -0.85 -10.37 -17.81
N ASP A 478 -1.20 -9.14 -18.19
CA ASP A 478 -2.32 -8.88 -19.12
C ASP A 478 -2.08 -9.47 -20.51
N ALA A 479 -0.82 -9.56 -20.97
CA ALA A 479 -0.48 -10.20 -22.24
C ALA A 479 -0.84 -11.69 -22.23
N HIS A 480 -0.44 -12.42 -21.18
CA HIS A 480 -0.77 -13.84 -21.04
C HIS A 480 -2.26 -14.06 -20.81
N TYR A 481 -2.88 -13.25 -19.94
CA TYR A 481 -4.29 -13.37 -19.57
C TYR A 481 -5.24 -13.13 -20.75
N TYR A 482 -5.06 -12.03 -21.49
CA TYR A 482 -5.94 -11.72 -22.63
C TYR A 482 -5.65 -12.62 -23.83
N TYR A 483 -4.42 -13.07 -24.02
CA TYR A 483 -4.10 -14.08 -25.02
C TYR A 483 -4.78 -15.41 -24.70
N ALA A 484 -4.74 -15.88 -23.45
CA ALA A 484 -5.44 -17.07 -23.01
C ALA A 484 -6.94 -16.99 -23.29
N ARG A 485 -7.55 -15.83 -23.02
CA ARG A 485 -8.98 -15.57 -23.32
C ARG A 485 -9.28 -15.59 -24.81
N ALA A 486 -8.39 -15.04 -25.65
CA ALA A 486 -8.54 -15.10 -27.11
C ALA A 486 -8.47 -16.54 -27.63
N CYS A 487 -7.52 -17.34 -27.13
CA CYS A 487 -7.40 -18.76 -27.42
C CYS A 487 -8.63 -19.55 -26.95
N PHE A 488 -9.17 -19.22 -25.77
CA PHE A 488 -10.40 -19.83 -25.25
C PHE A 488 -11.60 -19.57 -26.17
N LYS A 489 -11.75 -18.34 -26.66
CA LYS A 489 -12.80 -17.94 -27.60
C LYS A 489 -12.65 -18.59 -28.98
N SER A 490 -11.42 -18.73 -29.49
CA SER A 490 -11.13 -19.36 -30.77
C SER A 490 -11.23 -20.89 -30.73
N GLY A 491 -11.30 -21.50 -29.54
CA GLY A 491 -11.35 -22.95 -29.34
C GLY A 491 -9.99 -23.63 -29.20
N ASP A 492 -8.87 -22.90 -29.22
CA ASP A 492 -7.54 -23.44 -28.92
C ASP A 492 -7.36 -23.59 -27.40
N LEU A 493 -8.06 -24.56 -26.83
CA LEU A 493 -8.18 -24.77 -25.39
C LEU A 493 -6.85 -25.16 -24.71
N GLU A 494 -6.03 -25.95 -25.42
CA GLU A 494 -4.71 -26.36 -24.86
C GLU A 494 -3.74 -25.17 -24.77
N LYS A 495 -3.71 -24.30 -25.78
CA LYS A 495 -2.91 -23.06 -25.71
C LYS A 495 -3.45 -22.12 -24.66
N SER A 496 -4.78 -21.97 -24.59
CA SER A 496 -5.45 -21.19 -23.55
C SER A 496 -5.04 -21.63 -22.15
N LEU A 497 -5.06 -22.94 -21.87
CA LEU A 497 -4.67 -23.48 -20.56
C LEU A 497 -3.21 -23.15 -20.21
N ARG A 498 -2.28 -23.39 -21.16
CA ARG A 498 -0.86 -23.05 -20.93
C ARG A 498 -0.65 -21.57 -20.62
N LEU A 499 -1.35 -20.69 -21.32
CA LEU A 499 -1.25 -19.24 -21.12
C LEU A 499 -1.85 -18.81 -19.77
N PHE A 500 -2.98 -19.44 -19.34
CA PHE A 500 -3.51 -19.21 -17.99
C PHE A 500 -2.55 -19.70 -16.91
N GLU A 501 -1.85 -20.83 -17.11
CA GLU A 501 -0.81 -21.33 -16.19
C GLU A 501 0.37 -20.36 -16.11
N GLN A 502 0.80 -19.78 -17.22
CA GLN A 502 1.84 -18.75 -17.26
C GLN A 502 1.39 -17.48 -16.53
N ALA A 503 0.17 -17.00 -16.77
CA ALA A 503 -0.41 -15.88 -16.05
C ALA A 503 -0.48 -16.15 -14.52
N GLN A 504 -0.86 -17.37 -14.11
CA GLN A 504 -0.83 -17.77 -12.71
C GLN A 504 0.59 -17.81 -12.11
N GLY A 505 1.61 -18.12 -12.90
CA GLY A 505 3.00 -18.04 -12.49
C GLY A 505 3.44 -16.60 -12.21
N ILE A 506 2.90 -15.63 -12.96
CA ILE A 506 3.18 -14.19 -12.80
C ILE A 506 2.40 -13.63 -11.59
N ARG A 507 1.10 -13.94 -11.48
CA ARG A 507 0.22 -13.52 -10.37
C ARG A 507 -0.44 -14.73 -9.71
N PRO A 508 0.24 -15.38 -8.76
CA PRO A 508 -0.30 -16.59 -8.11
C PRO A 508 -1.58 -16.37 -7.32
N GLU A 509 -1.81 -15.14 -6.85
CA GLU A 509 -3.00 -14.73 -6.09
C GLU A 509 -4.22 -14.45 -6.96
N ASP A 510 -4.06 -14.32 -8.28
CA ASP A 510 -5.18 -14.02 -9.16
C ASP A 510 -6.19 -15.19 -9.19
N HIS A 511 -7.42 -14.86 -8.83
CA HIS A 511 -8.50 -15.84 -8.72
C HIS A 511 -9.23 -16.09 -10.04
N GLU A 512 -9.30 -15.09 -10.90
CA GLU A 512 -10.02 -15.16 -12.18
C GLU A 512 -9.31 -16.11 -13.16
N THR A 513 -8.00 -16.02 -13.22
CA THR A 513 -7.16 -16.90 -14.03
C THR A 513 -7.34 -18.38 -13.65
N ALA A 514 -7.39 -18.67 -12.35
CA ALA A 514 -7.60 -20.03 -11.86
C ALA A 514 -9.01 -20.56 -12.23
N TYR A 515 -10.02 -19.69 -12.15
CA TYR A 515 -11.39 -20.01 -12.57
C TYR A 515 -11.46 -20.33 -14.07
N LEU A 516 -10.90 -19.46 -14.92
CA LEU A 516 -10.91 -19.63 -16.38
C LEU A 516 -10.10 -20.85 -16.84
N ALA A 517 -8.98 -21.15 -16.18
CA ALA A 517 -8.24 -22.40 -16.42
C ALA A 517 -9.11 -23.62 -16.10
N GLY A 518 -9.91 -23.58 -15.03
CA GLY A 518 -10.87 -24.62 -14.69
C GLY A 518 -11.95 -24.80 -15.77
N LEU A 519 -12.42 -23.71 -16.40
CA LEU A 519 -13.36 -23.79 -17.52
C LEU A 519 -12.71 -24.43 -18.77
N ALA A 520 -11.45 -24.05 -19.08
CA ALA A 520 -10.72 -24.63 -20.19
C ALA A 520 -10.55 -26.16 -20.01
N LEU A 521 -10.17 -26.59 -18.79
CA LEU A 521 -10.04 -28.00 -18.43
C LEU A 521 -11.37 -28.76 -18.54
N THR A 522 -12.48 -28.14 -18.13
CA THR A 522 -13.82 -28.73 -18.27
C THR A 522 -14.16 -28.98 -19.76
N LYS A 523 -13.92 -27.98 -20.63
CA LYS A 523 -14.13 -28.11 -22.08
C LYS A 523 -13.21 -29.15 -22.73
N LEU A 524 -12.02 -29.38 -22.20
CA LEU A 524 -11.07 -30.41 -22.62
C LEU A 524 -11.46 -31.83 -22.13
N GLY A 525 -12.52 -31.96 -21.31
CA GLY A 525 -12.90 -33.24 -20.69
C GLY A 525 -11.98 -33.70 -19.55
N ARG A 526 -11.07 -32.85 -19.08
CA ARG A 526 -10.10 -33.12 -17.99
C ARG A 526 -10.73 -32.84 -16.63
N HIS A 527 -11.80 -33.59 -16.29
CA HIS A 527 -12.68 -33.27 -15.16
C HIS A 527 -12.01 -33.26 -13.77
N ASP A 528 -11.07 -34.17 -13.50
CA ASP A 528 -10.38 -34.19 -12.21
C ASP A 528 -9.48 -32.96 -12.03
N GLU A 529 -8.78 -32.57 -13.09
CA GLU A 529 -7.94 -31.37 -13.08
C GLU A 529 -8.77 -30.09 -13.00
N ALA A 530 -9.91 -30.07 -13.71
CA ALA A 530 -10.88 -28.98 -13.61
C ALA A 530 -11.37 -28.81 -12.17
N ARG A 531 -11.73 -29.90 -11.49
CA ARG A 531 -12.14 -29.88 -10.09
C ARG A 531 -11.05 -29.32 -9.17
N CYS A 532 -9.79 -29.70 -9.39
CA CYS A 532 -8.67 -29.17 -8.65
C CYS A 532 -8.45 -27.67 -8.90
N ALA A 533 -8.59 -27.21 -10.15
CA ALA A 533 -8.50 -25.80 -10.52
C ALA A 533 -9.63 -24.97 -9.89
N GLN A 534 -10.87 -25.47 -9.90
CA GLN A 534 -12.02 -24.84 -9.23
C GLN A 534 -11.79 -24.66 -7.72
N LYS A 535 -11.25 -25.67 -7.03
CA LYS A 535 -10.93 -25.58 -5.60
C LYS A 535 -9.86 -24.50 -5.34
N ARG A 536 -8.79 -24.46 -6.16
CA ARG A 536 -7.77 -23.40 -6.05
C ARG A 536 -8.35 -22.01 -6.29
N ALA A 537 -9.25 -21.87 -7.26
CA ALA A 537 -9.94 -20.61 -7.51
C ALA A 537 -10.74 -20.16 -6.28
N LEU A 538 -11.49 -21.07 -5.64
CA LEU A 538 -12.26 -20.78 -4.42
C LEU A 538 -11.38 -20.37 -3.24
N GLU A 539 -10.25 -21.03 -3.02
CA GLU A 539 -9.29 -20.65 -1.98
C GLU A 539 -8.75 -19.22 -2.19
N ARG A 540 -8.42 -18.88 -3.45
CA ARG A 540 -7.94 -17.54 -3.81
C ARG A 540 -9.02 -16.48 -3.65
N VAL A 541 -10.24 -16.75 -4.18
CA VAL A 541 -11.37 -15.83 -4.03
C VAL A 541 -11.68 -15.59 -2.55
N SER A 542 -11.69 -16.64 -1.72
CA SER A 542 -11.97 -16.48 -0.29
C SER A 542 -10.97 -15.52 0.37
N LYS A 543 -9.67 -15.68 0.10
CA LYS A 543 -8.63 -14.75 0.59
C LYS A 543 -8.80 -13.33 0.04
N TYR A 544 -9.15 -13.22 -1.24
CA TYR A 544 -9.38 -11.91 -1.86
C TYR A 544 -10.56 -11.18 -1.21
N LEU A 545 -11.66 -11.88 -0.96
CA LEU A 545 -12.88 -11.33 -0.36
C LEU A 545 -12.73 -10.98 1.13
N GLU A 546 -11.76 -11.55 1.85
CA GLU A 546 -11.40 -11.10 3.21
C GLU A 546 -10.93 -9.63 3.21
N LEU A 547 -10.30 -9.19 2.12
CA LEU A 547 -9.79 -7.83 1.95
C LEU A 547 -10.78 -6.93 1.19
N ASN A 548 -11.60 -7.51 0.30
CA ASN A 548 -12.48 -6.80 -0.63
C ASN A 548 -13.93 -7.31 -0.53
N PRO A 549 -14.60 -7.25 0.64
CA PRO A 549 -15.90 -7.89 0.87
C PRO A 549 -17.08 -7.25 0.13
N ASN A 550 -16.87 -6.10 -0.52
CA ASN A 550 -17.91 -5.33 -1.22
C ASN A 550 -17.79 -5.41 -2.74
N GLU A 551 -16.95 -6.28 -3.28
CA GLU A 551 -16.84 -6.49 -4.72
C GLU A 551 -17.73 -7.65 -5.17
N ALA A 552 -18.68 -7.38 -6.09
CA ALA A 552 -19.69 -8.36 -6.54
C ALA A 552 -19.10 -9.45 -7.45
N ARG A 553 -18.20 -9.07 -8.36
CA ARG A 553 -17.68 -9.96 -9.41
C ARG A 553 -16.98 -11.23 -8.87
N PRO A 554 -16.10 -11.17 -7.85
CA PRO A 554 -15.48 -12.37 -7.29
C PRO A 554 -16.51 -13.35 -6.70
N TYR A 555 -17.57 -12.85 -6.06
CA TYR A 555 -18.64 -13.71 -5.52
C TYR A 555 -19.34 -14.51 -6.62
N VAL A 556 -19.72 -13.85 -7.72
CA VAL A 556 -20.49 -14.52 -8.76
C VAL A 556 -19.65 -15.52 -9.57
N LEU A 557 -18.38 -15.21 -9.84
CA LEU A 557 -17.46 -16.15 -10.49
C LEU A 557 -17.22 -17.40 -9.63
N ALA A 558 -17.03 -17.19 -8.33
CA ALA A 558 -16.88 -18.30 -7.40
C ALA A 558 -18.17 -19.08 -7.18
N ALA A 559 -19.34 -18.46 -7.28
CA ALA A 559 -20.61 -19.18 -7.26
C ALA A 559 -20.72 -20.20 -8.42
N GLY A 560 -20.25 -19.84 -9.62
CA GLY A 560 -20.14 -20.80 -10.73
C GLY A 560 -19.18 -21.96 -10.42
N ALA A 561 -18.05 -21.70 -9.74
CA ALA A 561 -17.13 -22.76 -9.29
C ALA A 561 -17.78 -23.67 -8.23
N LEU A 562 -18.48 -23.09 -7.25
CA LEU A 562 -19.21 -23.82 -6.20
C LEU A 562 -20.32 -24.70 -6.79
N ALA A 563 -21.09 -24.18 -7.77
CA ALA A 563 -22.11 -24.94 -8.46
C ALA A 563 -21.54 -26.20 -9.15
N ARG A 564 -20.40 -26.04 -9.85
CA ARG A 564 -19.70 -27.18 -10.50
C ARG A 564 -19.10 -28.17 -9.52
N LEU A 565 -18.81 -27.76 -8.29
CA LEU A 565 -18.33 -28.64 -7.23
C LEU A 565 -19.46 -29.30 -6.44
N GLY A 566 -20.71 -28.91 -6.67
CA GLY A 566 -21.90 -29.42 -5.98
C GLY A 566 -22.15 -28.76 -4.60
N GLU A 567 -21.48 -27.62 -4.32
CA GLU A 567 -21.67 -26.87 -3.07
C GLU A 567 -22.86 -25.89 -3.18
N THR A 568 -24.06 -26.44 -3.38
CA THR A 568 -25.27 -25.71 -3.76
C THR A 568 -25.62 -24.56 -2.83
N GLU A 569 -25.64 -24.79 -1.51
CA GLU A 569 -26.05 -23.77 -0.53
C GLU A 569 -25.09 -22.58 -0.50
N ARG A 570 -23.77 -22.84 -0.58
CA ARG A 570 -22.77 -21.76 -0.67
C ARG A 570 -22.86 -21.00 -1.98
N ALA A 571 -23.13 -21.71 -3.08
CA ALA A 571 -23.33 -21.07 -4.38
C ALA A 571 -24.49 -20.07 -4.32
N ARG A 572 -25.66 -20.47 -3.76
CA ARG A 572 -26.82 -19.57 -3.59
C ARG A 572 -26.49 -18.33 -2.77
N GLN A 573 -25.88 -18.52 -1.60
CA GLN A 573 -25.48 -17.40 -0.72
C GLN A 573 -24.57 -16.40 -1.45
N TRP A 574 -23.67 -16.90 -2.27
CA TRP A 574 -22.72 -16.05 -2.99
C TRP A 574 -23.38 -15.37 -4.21
N ILE A 575 -24.33 -16.02 -4.89
CA ILE A 575 -25.17 -15.39 -5.92
C ILE A 575 -25.98 -14.23 -5.31
N GLU A 576 -26.71 -14.49 -4.22
CA GLU A 576 -27.50 -13.47 -3.53
C GLU A 576 -26.63 -12.29 -3.09
N ARG A 577 -25.43 -12.56 -2.54
CA ARG A 577 -24.50 -11.52 -2.14
C ARG A 577 -24.04 -10.70 -3.34
N ALA A 578 -23.65 -11.33 -4.44
CA ALA A 578 -23.21 -10.62 -5.65
C ALA A 578 -24.32 -9.72 -6.19
N MET A 579 -25.55 -10.26 -6.35
CA MET A 579 -26.70 -9.52 -6.86
C MET A 579 -27.13 -8.39 -5.91
N SER A 580 -26.92 -8.52 -4.59
CA SER A 580 -27.19 -7.45 -3.64
C SER A 580 -26.17 -6.30 -3.72
N LEU A 581 -24.91 -6.61 -4.06
CA LEU A 581 -23.84 -5.62 -4.19
C LEU A 581 -23.91 -4.85 -5.52
N ALA A 582 -24.36 -5.51 -6.59
CA ALA A 582 -24.45 -4.93 -7.93
C ALA A 582 -25.74 -5.40 -8.63
N PRO A 583 -26.91 -4.86 -8.22
CA PRO A 583 -28.22 -5.34 -8.68
C PRO A 583 -28.51 -5.04 -10.15
N ASP A 584 -27.82 -4.06 -10.74
CA ASP A 584 -28.02 -3.57 -12.10
C ASP A 584 -26.76 -3.74 -12.98
N ASP A 585 -25.80 -4.55 -12.56
CA ASP A 585 -24.61 -4.86 -13.36
C ASP A 585 -24.89 -6.08 -14.26
N ASP A 586 -24.87 -5.85 -15.57
CA ASP A 586 -25.20 -6.86 -16.58
C ASP A 586 -24.32 -8.11 -16.51
N ALA A 587 -23.02 -7.94 -16.25
CA ALA A 587 -22.07 -9.05 -16.15
C ALA A 587 -22.30 -9.87 -14.86
N VAL A 588 -22.59 -9.22 -13.74
CA VAL A 588 -22.91 -9.90 -12.48
C VAL A 588 -24.22 -10.68 -12.62
N LEU A 589 -25.25 -10.07 -13.19
CA LEU A 589 -26.54 -10.70 -13.43
C LEU A 589 -26.43 -11.90 -14.37
N TYR A 590 -25.67 -11.76 -15.47
CA TYR A 590 -25.42 -12.84 -16.40
C TYR A 590 -24.73 -14.05 -15.74
N ASN A 591 -23.62 -13.79 -15.04
CA ASN A 591 -22.88 -14.86 -14.37
C ASN A 591 -23.68 -15.49 -13.20
N ALA A 592 -24.57 -14.71 -12.55
CA ALA A 592 -25.53 -15.24 -11.58
C ALA A 592 -26.51 -16.22 -12.26
N GLY A 593 -27.03 -15.83 -13.44
CA GLY A 593 -27.87 -16.70 -14.26
C GLY A 593 -27.17 -18.01 -14.64
N CYS A 594 -25.91 -17.95 -15.11
CA CYS A 594 -25.09 -19.13 -15.39
C CYS A 594 -24.95 -20.05 -14.15
N ALA A 595 -24.65 -19.47 -12.98
CA ALA A 595 -24.51 -20.26 -11.77
C ALA A 595 -25.84 -20.90 -11.33
N LEU A 596 -26.96 -20.18 -11.42
CA LEU A 596 -28.31 -20.71 -11.16
C LEU A 596 -28.68 -21.82 -12.14
N ALA A 597 -28.37 -21.65 -13.43
CA ALA A 597 -28.59 -22.70 -14.45
C ALA A 597 -27.81 -23.97 -14.10
N LEU A 598 -26.54 -23.85 -13.71
CA LEU A 598 -25.73 -25.00 -13.25
C LEU A 598 -26.28 -25.67 -11.98
N LEU A 599 -27.01 -24.96 -11.15
CA LEU A 599 -27.74 -25.53 -10.00
C LEU A 599 -29.07 -26.17 -10.34
N GLY A 600 -29.52 -26.07 -11.62
CA GLY A 600 -30.81 -26.56 -12.08
C GLY A 600 -32.00 -25.67 -11.68
N GLU A 601 -31.75 -24.42 -11.33
CA GLU A 601 -32.76 -23.43 -10.95
C GLU A 601 -33.22 -22.64 -12.19
N GLU A 602 -34.05 -23.26 -13.05
CA GLU A 602 -34.36 -22.77 -14.37
C GLU A 602 -35.00 -21.38 -14.41
N GLU A 603 -36.10 -21.16 -13.65
CA GLU A 603 -36.79 -19.87 -13.66
C GLU A 603 -35.93 -18.73 -13.04
N PRO A 604 -35.28 -18.91 -11.88
CA PRO A 604 -34.34 -17.91 -11.36
C PRO A 604 -33.18 -17.59 -12.32
N ALA A 605 -32.67 -18.58 -13.05
CA ALA A 605 -31.63 -18.39 -14.05
C ALA A 605 -32.12 -17.51 -15.22
N LEU A 606 -33.32 -17.79 -15.73
CA LEU A 606 -33.94 -17.03 -16.80
C LEU A 606 -34.31 -15.60 -16.37
N ASP A 607 -34.78 -15.42 -15.13
CA ASP A 607 -35.01 -14.11 -14.54
C ASP A 607 -33.72 -13.28 -14.46
N ALA A 608 -32.61 -13.89 -14.04
CA ALA A 608 -31.31 -13.23 -13.98
C ALA A 608 -30.81 -12.86 -15.40
N LEU A 609 -31.00 -13.73 -16.39
CA LEU A 609 -30.64 -13.43 -17.78
C LEU A 609 -31.50 -12.29 -18.35
N GLU A 610 -32.81 -12.26 -18.08
CA GLU A 610 -33.70 -11.18 -18.52
C GLU A 610 -33.26 -9.84 -17.92
N ARG A 611 -32.97 -9.80 -16.61
CA ARG A 611 -32.44 -8.60 -15.94
C ARG A 611 -31.09 -8.17 -16.51
N ALA A 612 -30.21 -9.13 -16.84
CA ALA A 612 -28.94 -8.82 -17.49
C ALA A 612 -29.14 -8.13 -18.84
N ILE A 613 -30.10 -8.61 -19.64
CA ILE A 613 -30.47 -8.02 -20.94
C ILE A 613 -31.03 -6.60 -20.74
N ASP A 614 -31.90 -6.42 -19.76
CA ASP A 614 -32.46 -5.10 -19.42
C ASP A 614 -31.38 -4.11 -18.92
N ALA A 615 -30.36 -4.63 -18.27
CA ALA A 615 -29.18 -3.85 -17.82
C ALA A 615 -28.18 -3.56 -18.95
N GLY A 616 -28.41 -4.08 -20.15
CA GLY A 616 -27.60 -3.82 -21.34
C GLY A 616 -26.58 -4.92 -21.68
N LEU A 617 -26.84 -6.17 -21.24
CA LEU A 617 -26.00 -7.30 -21.63
C LEU A 617 -25.94 -7.39 -23.17
N ALA A 618 -24.73 -7.42 -23.70
CA ALA A 618 -24.45 -7.70 -25.08
C ALA A 618 -23.92 -9.13 -25.21
N GLY A 619 -24.32 -9.85 -26.23
CA GLY A 619 -23.82 -11.22 -26.38
C GLY A 619 -24.69 -12.13 -27.22
N GLY A 620 -25.43 -11.56 -28.17
CA GLY A 620 -26.30 -12.32 -29.08
C GLY A 620 -25.62 -13.51 -29.72
N ASP A 621 -24.30 -13.44 -29.95
CA ASP A 621 -23.54 -14.50 -30.62
C ASP A 621 -23.02 -15.60 -29.68
N TRP A 622 -22.72 -15.29 -28.44
CA TRP A 622 -22.04 -16.22 -27.54
C TRP A 622 -22.94 -16.83 -26.45
N VAL A 623 -23.95 -16.09 -25.97
CA VAL A 623 -24.91 -16.59 -24.96
C VAL A 623 -25.57 -17.93 -25.40
N PRO A 624 -26.02 -18.09 -26.68
CA PRO A 624 -26.57 -19.37 -27.13
C PRO A 624 -25.55 -20.52 -27.12
N ARG A 625 -24.24 -20.21 -27.13
CA ARG A 625 -23.16 -21.22 -27.21
C ARG A 625 -22.51 -21.47 -25.85
N ASP A 626 -22.90 -20.72 -24.82
CA ASP A 626 -22.37 -20.91 -23.49
C ASP A 626 -22.81 -22.25 -22.90
N PRO A 627 -21.88 -23.12 -22.47
CA PRO A 627 -22.21 -24.45 -21.96
C PRO A 627 -23.03 -24.41 -20.66
N ASP A 628 -22.99 -23.30 -19.92
CA ASP A 628 -23.72 -23.19 -18.67
C ASP A 628 -25.24 -23.17 -18.88
N TRP A 629 -25.70 -22.82 -20.11
CA TRP A 629 -27.09 -22.80 -20.53
C TRP A 629 -27.48 -24.04 -21.35
N GLU A 630 -26.63 -25.06 -21.45
CA GLU A 630 -26.85 -26.18 -22.36
C GLU A 630 -28.21 -26.88 -22.20
N HIS A 631 -28.63 -27.10 -20.96
CA HIS A 631 -29.89 -27.76 -20.63
C HIS A 631 -31.13 -26.86 -20.81
N LEU A 632 -30.92 -25.52 -20.93
CA LEU A 632 -32.00 -24.55 -21.18
C LEU A 632 -32.09 -24.08 -22.63
N ARG A 633 -31.24 -24.57 -23.55
CA ARG A 633 -31.21 -24.12 -24.95
C ARG A 633 -32.55 -24.29 -25.66
N ASP A 634 -33.28 -25.37 -25.37
CA ASP A 634 -34.59 -25.67 -25.95
C ASP A 634 -35.75 -25.04 -25.17
N HIS A 635 -35.46 -24.36 -24.06
CA HIS A 635 -36.50 -23.71 -23.26
C HIS A 635 -37.07 -22.49 -24.00
N PRO A 636 -38.43 -22.39 -24.18
CA PRO A 636 -39.04 -21.32 -25.00
C PRO A 636 -38.67 -19.89 -24.51
N ARG A 637 -38.60 -19.68 -23.19
CA ARG A 637 -38.22 -18.38 -22.61
C ARG A 637 -36.77 -18.04 -22.91
N PHE A 638 -35.87 -19.03 -22.85
CA PHE A 638 -34.46 -18.83 -23.19
C PHE A 638 -34.29 -18.41 -24.65
N GLN A 639 -34.99 -19.11 -25.57
CA GLN A 639 -34.98 -18.78 -27.01
C GLN A 639 -35.50 -17.36 -27.27
N ALA A 640 -36.57 -16.96 -26.57
CA ALA A 640 -37.11 -15.61 -26.67
C ALA A 640 -36.11 -14.54 -26.17
N LEU A 641 -35.41 -14.81 -25.08
CA LEU A 641 -34.37 -13.91 -24.53
C LEU A 641 -33.17 -13.80 -25.46
N VAL A 642 -32.71 -14.92 -26.04
CA VAL A 642 -31.64 -14.92 -27.05
C VAL A 642 -32.05 -14.17 -28.31
N ALA A 643 -33.30 -14.35 -28.80
CA ALA A 643 -33.80 -13.57 -29.93
C ALA A 643 -33.85 -12.07 -29.66
N ARG A 644 -34.15 -11.68 -28.43
CA ARG A 644 -34.11 -10.28 -27.98
C ARG A 644 -32.69 -9.70 -28.01
N LEU A 645 -31.66 -10.48 -27.58
CA LEU A 645 -30.24 -10.12 -27.67
C LEU A 645 -29.74 -9.97 -29.11
N ALA A 646 -30.26 -10.79 -30.05
CA ALA A 646 -29.83 -10.74 -31.45
C ALA A 646 -30.48 -9.57 -32.23
N GLY A 647 -31.56 -8.99 -31.71
CA GLY A 647 -32.30 -7.87 -32.33
C GLY A 647 -31.97 -6.49 -31.72
N SER A 648 -31.23 -6.46 -30.66
CA SER A 648 -30.68 -5.24 -30.01
C SER A 648 -29.27 -4.97 -30.53
#